data_836f9d15579acd4523960079dffaacdd
#
_entry.id   836f9d15579acd4523960079dffaacdd
#
_cell.length_a   1.000
_cell.length_b   1.000
_cell.length_c   1.000
_cell.angle_alpha   90.00
_cell.angle_beta   90.00
_cell.angle_gamma   90.00
#
_symmetry.space_group_name_H-M   'P 1'
#
loop_
_entity.id
_entity.type
_entity.pdbx_description
1 polymer ?
#
loop_
_entity_poly.entity_id
_entity_poly.type
_entity_poly.pdbx_seq_one_letter_code
_entity_poly.pdbx_strand_id
1 'polypeptide(L)'
;MFALKIKPNQLSKVRTDPFLILLLAAGLVAQAAEPTANPKRPRRADSFLGIHFDFHAGKDCTEIGKNTTPEMIESVINQVHPDYLQIDCKGHAGFCSYPTRVGNPAPGFVGDPLRVWRDVTARNGVALYMHYSGVWDSEAIAQHPSWAVLNADGKVNPNATSRFGPYADQLLIPQLRELAGVYDVDGVWVDGECWASVPDYREESIRKFQEKTGFTNIPKKAGDEHWREFLDFNRDAFRDYLRNYVTVVKKTNPKFQLCSNWAFTDHMPEAVSAPVDFLSGDYSPQDSVNSARVSARYLARQGKPWDLMAWGFTTQPGQGGRTIKTAIQLEREAAMVLALGGGFQVYLGQKRDGSVHADRIPVMGEVAKFCRARQALCHHAVQVPQIALLYSTAAHYRNVNGLFNRDHRPFQGTLEALLESQQSVEVVSEHTLAGHMQDYPLIIVPEWTYLEPKFRAELAAYAKKGGHVLLIGTGPAGLFREELGITLEGEPDNGKLLLGLDQRVCAIKTTSQHVKLPPNAKEFGYLQSGSGTEAVTTPAASITRVGKGSIAATYFTFSRNYQDTQDSTARRFLEDLVHEVFPAPLVEVAGSHDVEVVVNRKGKKLSINLINTAGPHRTEPIIDTIPEVGPLAITIRQKAEASRLHLEPSGQSLSFEQKDGIIRVVVPKLAIHEVLVVE
;
A
#
# COMPACT_ATOMS: atom_id res chain seq x y z
N MET A 1 1.29 73.97 -16.33
CA MET A 1 0.98 75.38 -16.55
C MET A 1 -0.54 75.50 -16.64
N PHE A 2 -1.08 76.21 -15.71
CA PHE A 2 -2.47 76.76 -15.59
C PHE A 2 -3.67 75.85 -15.54
N ALA A 3 -4.15 75.83 -14.33
CA ALA A 3 -5.53 75.56 -13.88
C ALA A 3 -6.54 76.65 -14.39
N LEU A 4 -7.83 76.30 -14.45
CA LEU A 4 -8.83 77.14 -13.81
C LEU A 4 -10.17 76.37 -13.60
N LYS A 5 -10.64 76.41 -12.37
CA LYS A 5 -11.99 76.09 -11.89
C LYS A 5 -13.02 77.10 -12.47
N ILE A 6 -14.31 76.75 -12.49
CA ILE A 6 -15.43 77.52 -11.91
C ILE A 6 -16.72 76.63 -11.88
N LYS A 7 -17.36 76.58 -10.72
CA LYS A 7 -18.76 76.19 -10.38
C LYS A 7 -19.61 77.47 -10.33
N PRO A 8 -20.91 77.48 -9.90
CA PRO A 8 -22.15 76.73 -10.24
C PRO A 8 -23.39 77.70 -10.37
N ASN A 9 -24.60 77.10 -10.35
CA ASN A 9 -25.95 77.71 -10.08
C ASN A 9 -26.74 78.30 -11.28
N GLN A 10 -28.04 78.17 -11.44
CA GLN A 10 -29.24 78.00 -10.64
C GLN A 10 -30.44 77.76 -11.56
N LEU A 11 -31.38 76.94 -11.12
CA LEU A 11 -32.86 77.00 -11.15
C LEU A 11 -33.63 77.82 -12.14
N SER A 12 -34.61 77.21 -12.88
CA SER A 12 -36.01 77.53 -12.65
C SER A 12 -36.98 76.61 -13.44
N LYS A 13 -38.10 76.34 -12.77
CA LYS A 13 -39.28 75.54 -13.15
C LYS A 13 -40.01 76.08 -14.38
N VAL A 14 -40.70 75.19 -15.16
CA VAL A 14 -42.15 75.34 -15.55
C VAL A 14 -42.68 73.97 -15.99
N ARG A 15 -43.96 73.71 -15.64
CA ARG A 15 -44.85 72.57 -15.85
C ARG A 15 -45.35 72.49 -17.34
N THR A 16 -45.70 71.33 -17.85
CA THR A 16 -47.05 70.75 -18.12
C THR A 16 -46.98 69.59 -19.09
N ASP A 17 -47.76 68.57 -18.76
CA ASP A 17 -48.16 67.37 -19.53
C ASP A 17 -48.92 67.64 -20.84
N PRO A 18 -49.39 66.60 -21.62
CA PRO A 18 -49.14 65.11 -21.64
C PRO A 18 -49.12 64.50 -23.06
N PHE A 19 -48.96 63.16 -23.09
CA PHE A 19 -49.22 62.18 -24.15
C PHE A 19 -48.31 62.16 -25.40
N LEU A 20 -47.35 61.21 -25.34
CA LEU A 20 -47.02 60.46 -26.57
C LEU A 20 -46.57 59.03 -26.14
N ILE A 21 -47.36 58.00 -26.51
CA ILE A 21 -47.03 56.59 -26.34
C ILE A 21 -45.89 56.31 -27.34
N LEU A 22 -44.69 55.92 -26.77
CA LEU A 22 -43.63 55.37 -27.57
C LEU A 22 -43.41 53.97 -27.05
N LEU A 23 -43.71 52.94 -27.85
CA LEU A 23 -43.32 51.52 -27.63
C LEU A 23 -41.81 51.44 -27.59
N LEU A 24 -41.24 51.23 -26.38
CA LEU A 24 -39.90 50.77 -26.22
C LEU A 24 -39.91 49.24 -26.17
N ALA A 25 -39.50 48.60 -27.28
CA ALA A 25 -39.14 47.21 -27.33
C ALA A 25 -37.88 47.04 -26.48
N ALA A 26 -38.03 46.57 -25.21
CA ALA A 26 -36.92 46.14 -24.38
C ALA A 26 -36.36 44.83 -24.97
N GLY A 27 -35.34 44.96 -25.77
CA GLY A 27 -34.49 43.80 -26.14
C GLY A 27 -33.81 43.26 -24.87
N LEU A 28 -34.32 42.14 -24.36
CA LEU A 28 -33.57 41.32 -23.42
C LEU A 28 -32.34 40.79 -24.18
N VAL A 29 -31.21 41.46 -24.04
CA VAL A 29 -29.91 40.83 -24.30
C VAL A 29 -29.72 39.85 -23.14
N ALA A 30 -30.00 38.59 -23.42
CA ALA A 30 -29.52 37.51 -22.55
C ALA A 30 -27.99 37.64 -22.49
N GLN A 31 -27.45 38.19 -21.41
CA GLN A 31 -26.05 38.06 -21.09
C GLN A 31 -25.79 36.55 -21.01
N ALA A 32 -25.10 36.02 -22.01
CA ALA A 32 -24.51 34.69 -21.88
C ALA A 32 -23.68 34.72 -20.60
N ALA A 33 -24.10 33.94 -19.60
CA ALA A 33 -23.30 33.74 -18.40
C ALA A 33 -21.90 33.31 -18.88
N GLU A 34 -20.86 34.02 -18.42
CA GLU A 34 -19.49 33.58 -18.63
C GLU A 34 -19.42 32.13 -18.14
N PRO A 35 -18.77 31.24 -18.88
CA PRO A 35 -18.64 29.87 -18.46
C PRO A 35 -17.95 29.87 -17.08
N THR A 36 -18.68 29.50 -16.04
CA THR A 36 -18.13 29.36 -14.70
C THR A 36 -16.95 28.41 -14.80
N ALA A 37 -15.77 28.87 -14.36
CA ALA A 37 -14.55 28.03 -14.35
C ALA A 37 -14.87 26.70 -13.66
N ASN A 38 -14.44 25.58 -14.26
CA ASN A 38 -14.62 24.26 -13.67
C ASN A 38 -14.07 24.26 -12.24
N PRO A 39 -14.75 23.60 -11.28
CA PRO A 39 -14.27 23.49 -9.92
C PRO A 39 -12.88 22.85 -9.88
N LYS A 40 -12.07 23.24 -8.90
CA LYS A 40 -10.72 22.71 -8.73
C LYS A 40 -10.78 21.21 -8.44
N ARG A 41 -10.10 20.43 -9.25
CA ARG A 41 -9.95 18.99 -9.06
C ARG A 41 -8.85 18.69 -8.02
N PRO A 42 -9.04 17.74 -7.08
CA PRO A 42 -8.01 17.41 -6.11
C PRO A 42 -6.81 16.74 -6.80
N ARG A 43 -5.62 16.94 -6.23
CA ARG A 43 -4.47 16.12 -6.59
C ARG A 43 -4.55 14.78 -5.86
N ARG A 44 -3.84 13.75 -6.34
CA ARG A 44 -3.82 12.44 -5.67
C ARG A 44 -3.36 12.55 -4.21
N ALA A 45 -2.43 13.44 -3.93
CA ALA A 45 -1.99 13.72 -2.56
C ALA A 45 -3.10 14.18 -1.61
N ASP A 46 -4.11 14.86 -2.14
CA ASP A 46 -5.24 15.42 -1.38
C ASP A 46 -6.48 14.50 -1.46
N SER A 47 -6.41 13.43 -2.23
CA SER A 47 -7.50 12.49 -2.47
C SER A 47 -7.54 11.39 -1.41
N PHE A 48 -8.73 11.05 -0.96
CA PHE A 48 -8.96 10.04 0.07
C PHE A 48 -9.74 8.84 -0.42
N LEU A 49 -10.69 9.04 -1.34
CA LEU A 49 -11.57 8.00 -1.85
C LEU A 49 -11.63 8.03 -3.37
N GLY A 50 -11.36 6.87 -4.00
CA GLY A 50 -11.46 6.69 -5.44
C GLY A 50 -12.22 5.44 -5.84
N ILE A 51 -12.56 5.39 -7.13
CA ILE A 51 -13.05 4.18 -7.79
C ILE A 51 -12.19 3.91 -9.00
N HIS A 52 -11.79 2.66 -9.16
CA HIS A 52 -11.11 2.15 -10.35
C HIS A 52 -12.07 1.34 -11.20
N PHE A 53 -12.24 1.74 -12.46
CA PHE A 53 -13.01 1.01 -13.46
C PHE A 53 -12.10 0.48 -14.55
N ASP A 54 -12.18 -0.82 -14.84
CA ASP A 54 -11.30 -1.45 -15.80
C ASP A 54 -11.98 -2.65 -16.50
N PHE A 55 -11.67 -2.82 -17.80
CA PHE A 55 -12.14 -3.96 -18.59
C PHE A 55 -11.10 -4.51 -19.57
N HIS A 56 -9.92 -3.90 -19.64
CA HIS A 56 -8.83 -4.28 -20.54
C HIS A 56 -9.33 -4.48 -21.98
N ALA A 57 -9.53 -3.38 -22.71
CA ALA A 57 -10.01 -3.44 -24.10
C ALA A 57 -9.21 -4.42 -24.95
N GLY A 58 -9.88 -5.10 -25.85
CA GLY A 58 -9.31 -6.12 -26.73
C GLY A 58 -9.91 -6.11 -28.12
N LYS A 59 -9.53 -7.07 -28.94
CA LYS A 59 -10.02 -7.26 -30.33
C LYS A 59 -11.53 -7.50 -30.43
N ASP A 60 -12.17 -7.90 -29.34
CA ASP A 60 -13.61 -8.13 -29.22
C ASP A 60 -14.41 -6.85 -28.95
N CYS A 61 -13.74 -5.71 -28.67
CA CYS A 61 -14.39 -4.46 -28.32
C CYS A 61 -14.68 -3.64 -29.58
N THR A 62 -15.92 -3.70 -30.07
CA THR A 62 -16.36 -3.05 -31.33
C THR A 62 -17.35 -1.91 -31.14
N GLU A 63 -17.85 -1.69 -29.91
CA GLU A 63 -18.87 -0.68 -29.58
C GLU A 63 -18.54 0.11 -28.30
N ILE A 64 -17.25 0.38 -28.04
CA ILE A 64 -16.84 1.11 -26.83
C ILE A 64 -17.44 2.51 -26.87
N GLY A 65 -18.08 2.93 -25.77
CA GLY A 65 -18.78 4.21 -25.66
C GLY A 65 -20.28 4.14 -25.90
N LYS A 66 -20.82 3.02 -26.40
CA LYS A 66 -22.25 2.87 -26.74
C LYS A 66 -23.18 3.26 -25.58
N ASN A 67 -22.82 2.90 -24.35
CA ASN A 67 -23.59 3.18 -23.14
C ASN A 67 -22.82 4.07 -22.14
N THR A 68 -21.73 4.72 -22.59
CA THR A 68 -21.01 5.70 -21.78
C THR A 68 -21.68 7.06 -21.93
N THR A 69 -22.58 7.39 -20.99
CA THR A 69 -23.35 8.64 -21.04
C THR A 69 -23.00 9.57 -19.86
N PRO A 70 -23.23 10.87 -19.99
CA PRO A 70 -23.08 11.80 -18.87
C PRO A 70 -23.88 11.39 -17.63
N GLU A 71 -25.10 10.93 -17.81
CA GLU A 71 -26.01 10.54 -16.73
C GLU A 71 -25.47 9.31 -15.98
N MET A 72 -24.87 8.35 -16.69
CA MET A 72 -24.21 7.19 -16.07
C MET A 72 -23.08 7.65 -15.14
N ILE A 73 -22.23 8.56 -15.61
CA ILE A 73 -21.08 9.05 -14.84
C ILE A 73 -21.54 9.92 -13.66
N GLU A 74 -22.52 10.80 -13.88
CA GLU A 74 -23.14 11.61 -12.81
C GLU A 74 -23.79 10.74 -11.74
N SER A 75 -24.41 9.63 -12.11
CA SER A 75 -24.97 8.67 -11.16
C SER A 75 -23.91 8.08 -10.25
N VAL A 76 -22.72 7.77 -10.77
CA VAL A 76 -21.57 7.32 -9.97
C VAL A 76 -21.11 8.43 -9.01
N ILE A 77 -20.90 9.64 -9.52
CA ILE A 77 -20.42 10.78 -8.74
C ILE A 77 -21.40 11.12 -7.62
N ASN A 78 -22.70 11.18 -7.92
CA ASN A 78 -23.74 11.56 -6.96
C ASN A 78 -24.00 10.52 -5.87
N GLN A 79 -23.75 9.24 -6.13
CA GLN A 79 -23.93 8.18 -5.14
C GLN A 79 -22.70 7.98 -4.25
N VAL A 80 -21.48 8.19 -4.79
CA VAL A 80 -20.25 7.84 -4.11
C VAL A 80 -19.46 9.06 -3.64
N HIS A 81 -19.61 10.21 -4.30
CA HIS A 81 -18.82 11.42 -4.02
C HIS A 81 -17.31 11.16 -3.99
N PRO A 82 -16.73 10.54 -5.05
CA PRO A 82 -15.31 10.22 -5.09
C PRO A 82 -14.47 11.49 -5.29
N ASP A 83 -13.23 11.49 -4.77
CA ASP A 83 -12.26 12.55 -5.06
C ASP A 83 -11.70 12.38 -6.48
N TYR A 84 -11.60 11.14 -6.94
CA TYR A 84 -11.15 10.80 -8.28
C TYR A 84 -11.83 9.53 -8.81
N LEU A 85 -11.88 9.46 -10.13
CA LEU A 85 -12.16 8.24 -10.86
C LEU A 85 -10.91 7.83 -11.64
N GLN A 86 -10.63 6.54 -11.69
CA GLN A 86 -9.57 5.95 -12.49
C GLN A 86 -10.22 4.97 -13.46
N ILE A 87 -10.06 5.19 -14.77
CA ILE A 87 -10.72 4.38 -15.79
C ILE A 87 -9.70 3.74 -16.73
N ASP A 88 -10.08 2.65 -17.38
CA ASP A 88 -9.23 1.98 -18.38
C ASP A 88 -8.97 2.92 -19.57
N CYS A 89 -7.72 2.98 -20.02
CA CYS A 89 -7.38 3.55 -21.32
C CYS A 89 -6.53 2.64 -22.17
N LYS A 90 -5.75 1.74 -21.56
CA LYS A 90 -5.02 0.70 -22.27
C LYS A 90 -4.74 -0.47 -21.34
N GLY A 91 -5.34 -1.62 -21.62
CA GLY A 91 -5.10 -2.86 -20.89
C GLY A 91 -3.85 -3.62 -21.39
N HIS A 92 -3.56 -4.77 -20.76
CA HIS A 92 -2.38 -5.60 -21.05
C HIS A 92 -2.35 -6.16 -22.48
N ALA A 93 -3.51 -6.33 -23.11
CA ALA A 93 -3.59 -6.73 -24.52
C ALA A 93 -3.02 -5.67 -25.48
N GLY A 94 -2.82 -4.42 -25.00
CA GLY A 94 -2.24 -3.33 -25.77
C GLY A 94 -3.26 -2.48 -26.54
N PHE A 95 -4.57 -2.80 -26.44
CA PHE A 95 -5.64 -2.02 -27.11
C PHE A 95 -6.11 -0.87 -26.22
N CYS A 96 -6.30 0.30 -26.83
CA CYS A 96 -6.82 1.47 -26.15
C CYS A 96 -8.34 1.48 -26.15
N SER A 97 -8.94 1.87 -25.03
CA SER A 97 -10.39 2.01 -24.83
C SER A 97 -10.92 3.39 -25.20
N TYR A 98 -10.13 4.18 -25.93
CA TYR A 98 -10.49 5.50 -26.48
C TYR A 98 -9.91 5.66 -27.90
N PRO A 99 -10.45 6.53 -28.76
CA PRO A 99 -10.01 6.71 -30.14
C PRO A 99 -8.67 7.47 -30.22
N THR A 100 -7.59 6.83 -29.73
CA THR A 100 -6.23 7.37 -29.73
C THR A 100 -5.71 7.61 -31.15
N ARG A 101 -4.86 8.64 -31.30
CA ARG A 101 -4.11 8.90 -32.54
C ARG A 101 -2.67 8.42 -32.48
N VAL A 102 -2.24 7.90 -31.34
CA VAL A 102 -0.86 7.52 -31.04
C VAL A 102 -0.72 6.02 -30.84
N GLY A 103 -1.62 5.44 -30.02
CA GLY A 103 -1.58 4.02 -29.66
C GLY A 103 -2.40 3.13 -30.60
N ASN A 104 -2.70 1.93 -30.15
CA ASN A 104 -3.48 0.91 -30.86
C ASN A 104 -4.95 0.99 -30.41
N PRO A 105 -5.88 1.67 -31.11
CA PRO A 105 -7.26 1.76 -30.68
C PRO A 105 -7.95 0.39 -30.80
N ALA A 106 -8.92 0.12 -29.92
CA ALA A 106 -9.83 -1.01 -30.07
C ALA A 106 -10.58 -0.95 -31.41
N PRO A 107 -11.12 -2.07 -31.95
CA PRO A 107 -11.71 -2.09 -33.29
C PRO A 107 -12.89 -1.17 -33.54
N GLY A 108 -13.64 -0.76 -32.49
CA GLY A 108 -14.80 0.10 -32.70
C GLY A 108 -15.23 0.95 -31.51
N PHE A 109 -15.65 2.19 -31.82
CA PHE A 109 -16.12 3.18 -30.86
C PHE A 109 -17.46 3.77 -31.28
N VAL A 110 -18.27 4.12 -30.28
CA VAL A 110 -19.44 4.99 -30.43
C VAL A 110 -19.11 6.32 -29.78
N GLY A 111 -18.71 7.31 -30.59
CA GLY A 111 -18.21 8.59 -30.09
C GLY A 111 -16.82 8.52 -29.47
N ASP A 112 -16.55 9.40 -28.53
CA ASP A 112 -15.32 9.46 -27.76
C ASP A 112 -15.64 9.28 -26.25
N PRO A 113 -15.60 8.04 -25.73
CA PRO A 113 -15.96 7.77 -24.34
C PRO A 113 -15.03 8.47 -23.34
N LEU A 114 -13.75 8.62 -23.64
CA LEU A 114 -12.82 9.30 -22.74
C LEU A 114 -13.16 10.79 -22.63
N ARG A 115 -13.58 11.42 -23.71
CA ARG A 115 -14.04 12.82 -23.67
C ARG A 115 -15.28 12.97 -22.78
N VAL A 116 -16.25 12.05 -22.88
CA VAL A 116 -17.44 12.06 -22.02
C VAL A 116 -17.05 11.95 -20.54
N TRP A 117 -16.18 10.99 -20.19
CA TRP A 117 -15.66 10.87 -18.81
C TRP A 117 -14.98 12.15 -18.36
N ARG A 118 -14.09 12.74 -19.20
CA ARG A 118 -13.35 13.95 -18.84
C ARG A 118 -14.25 15.15 -18.60
N ASP A 119 -15.21 15.37 -19.50
CA ASP A 119 -16.09 16.54 -19.42
C ASP A 119 -16.99 16.48 -18.19
N VAL A 120 -17.54 15.29 -17.87
CA VAL A 120 -18.38 15.11 -16.68
C VAL A 120 -17.57 15.25 -15.40
N THR A 121 -16.41 14.60 -15.30
CA THR A 121 -15.57 14.68 -14.10
C THR A 121 -15.06 16.10 -13.87
N ALA A 122 -14.68 16.84 -14.95
CA ALA A 122 -14.21 18.21 -14.85
C ALA A 122 -15.27 19.16 -14.28
N ARG A 123 -16.51 19.13 -14.82
CA ARG A 123 -17.60 20.00 -14.33
C ARG A 123 -18.05 19.67 -12.89
N ASN A 124 -17.79 18.45 -12.42
CA ASN A 124 -18.11 18.03 -11.05
C ASN A 124 -16.93 18.16 -10.07
N GLY A 125 -15.76 18.67 -10.51
CA GLY A 125 -14.58 18.82 -9.65
C GLY A 125 -13.92 17.51 -9.24
N VAL A 126 -14.22 16.41 -9.93
CA VAL A 126 -13.64 15.09 -9.70
C VAL A 126 -12.41 14.91 -10.58
N ALA A 127 -11.30 14.44 -10.01
CA ALA A 127 -10.09 14.15 -10.79
C ALA A 127 -10.28 12.88 -11.64
N LEU A 128 -9.65 12.83 -12.81
CA LEU A 128 -9.68 11.69 -13.71
C LEU A 128 -8.27 11.15 -13.94
N TYR A 129 -8.05 9.91 -13.51
CA TYR A 129 -6.83 9.16 -13.74
C TYR A 129 -7.07 8.03 -14.73
N MET A 130 -6.00 7.59 -15.40
CA MET A 130 -6.09 6.53 -16.39
C MET A 130 -5.34 5.28 -15.89
N HIS A 131 -5.97 4.12 -16.05
CA HIS A 131 -5.27 2.84 -16.02
C HIS A 131 -4.58 2.64 -17.38
N TYR A 132 -3.28 2.39 -17.37
CA TYR A 132 -2.46 2.23 -18.56
C TYR A 132 -1.48 1.08 -18.37
N SER A 133 -1.48 0.10 -19.27
CA SER A 133 -0.49 -0.97 -19.25
C SER A 133 0.86 -0.52 -19.83
N GLY A 134 1.91 -0.61 -19.02
CA GLY A 134 3.26 -0.16 -19.35
C GLY A 134 4.10 -1.21 -20.06
N VAL A 135 4.95 -1.92 -19.31
CA VAL A 135 5.86 -2.95 -19.86
C VAL A 135 5.10 -4.08 -20.56
N TRP A 136 3.93 -4.47 -20.06
CA TRP A 136 3.12 -5.51 -20.66
C TRP A 136 2.22 -4.94 -21.76
N ASP A 137 2.56 -5.22 -23.04
CA ASP A 137 1.84 -4.72 -24.22
C ASP A 137 1.94 -5.72 -25.37
N SER A 138 0.99 -6.66 -25.42
CA SER A 138 1.02 -7.75 -26.42
C SER A 138 0.80 -7.27 -27.86
N GLU A 139 -0.03 -6.24 -28.08
CA GLU A 139 -0.29 -5.71 -29.45
C GLU A 139 0.91 -4.93 -29.99
N ALA A 140 1.58 -4.13 -29.16
CA ALA A 140 2.82 -3.46 -29.58
C ALA A 140 3.90 -4.47 -29.98
N ILE A 141 4.01 -5.60 -29.28
CA ILE A 141 4.96 -6.67 -29.62
C ILE A 141 4.53 -7.38 -30.90
N ALA A 142 3.24 -7.63 -31.12
CA ALA A 142 2.75 -8.25 -32.34
C ALA A 142 3.07 -7.40 -33.57
N GLN A 143 2.94 -6.06 -33.45
CA GLN A 143 3.26 -5.11 -34.54
C GLN A 143 4.79 -4.88 -34.67
N HIS A 144 5.51 -4.89 -33.55
CA HIS A 144 6.93 -4.62 -33.47
C HIS A 144 7.67 -5.71 -32.67
N PRO A 145 7.91 -6.92 -33.23
CA PRO A 145 8.58 -8.02 -32.51
C PRO A 145 9.98 -7.64 -31.98
N SER A 146 10.61 -6.66 -32.61
CA SER A 146 11.88 -6.11 -32.16
C SER A 146 11.79 -5.31 -30.84
N TRP A 147 10.63 -4.98 -30.32
CA TRP A 147 10.44 -4.28 -29.03
C TRP A 147 10.33 -5.26 -27.86
N ALA A 148 10.11 -6.54 -28.10
CA ALA A 148 9.91 -7.51 -27.03
C ALA A 148 11.19 -7.84 -26.26
N VAL A 149 11.07 -8.27 -25.03
CA VAL A 149 12.11 -8.99 -24.29
C VAL A 149 12.43 -10.30 -25.00
N LEU A 150 13.70 -10.71 -25.04
CA LEU A 150 14.10 -12.08 -25.32
C LEU A 150 14.31 -12.84 -24.01
N ASN A 151 13.73 -14.05 -23.93
CA ASN A 151 13.95 -14.96 -22.82
C ASN A 151 15.33 -15.61 -22.89
N ALA A 152 15.77 -16.30 -21.83
CA ALA A 152 17.07 -16.97 -21.76
C ALA A 152 17.31 -18.03 -22.86
N ASP A 153 16.24 -18.57 -23.45
CA ASP A 153 16.28 -19.52 -24.59
C ASP A 153 16.27 -18.83 -25.97
N GLY A 154 16.34 -17.50 -25.99
CA GLY A 154 16.32 -16.70 -27.22
C GLY A 154 14.94 -16.46 -27.82
N LYS A 155 13.87 -16.95 -27.21
CA LYS A 155 12.51 -16.74 -27.70
C LYS A 155 11.98 -15.36 -27.30
N VAL A 156 11.16 -14.80 -28.19
CA VAL A 156 10.43 -13.56 -27.96
C VAL A 156 9.41 -13.77 -26.84
N ASN A 157 9.44 -12.89 -25.84
CA ASN A 157 8.39 -12.82 -24.85
C ASN A 157 7.18 -12.13 -25.48
N PRO A 158 5.99 -12.77 -25.58
CA PRO A 158 4.86 -12.21 -26.31
C PRO A 158 4.16 -11.05 -25.56
N ASN A 159 4.51 -10.80 -24.31
CA ASN A 159 3.80 -9.86 -23.44
C ASN A 159 4.67 -8.71 -22.94
N ALA A 160 5.98 -8.94 -22.71
CA ALA A 160 6.84 -7.95 -22.08
C ALA A 160 7.70 -7.20 -23.10
N THR A 161 7.60 -5.86 -23.11
CA THR A 161 8.44 -4.98 -23.92
C THR A 161 9.82 -4.77 -23.26
N SER A 162 10.85 -4.66 -24.07
CA SER A 162 12.23 -4.44 -23.59
C SER A 162 12.43 -3.01 -23.09
N ARG A 163 13.01 -2.90 -21.91
CA ARG A 163 13.42 -1.61 -21.31
C ARG A 163 14.67 -1.01 -21.99
N PHE A 164 15.35 -1.80 -22.81
CA PHE A 164 16.48 -1.39 -23.66
C PHE A 164 16.06 -1.03 -25.08
N GLY A 165 14.78 -1.23 -25.41
CA GLY A 165 14.20 -0.96 -26.72
C GLY A 165 13.50 0.40 -26.80
N PRO A 166 12.93 0.72 -27.98
CA PRO A 166 12.36 2.02 -28.25
C PRO A 166 10.90 2.21 -27.77
N TYR A 167 10.29 1.20 -27.13
CA TYR A 167 8.88 1.22 -26.72
C TYR A 167 8.51 2.46 -25.92
N ALA A 168 9.31 2.82 -24.90
CA ALA A 168 9.02 3.97 -24.06
C ALA A 168 8.97 5.27 -24.87
N ASP A 169 9.93 5.47 -25.77
CA ASP A 169 10.07 6.72 -26.55
C ASP A 169 9.11 6.79 -27.72
N GLN A 170 8.78 5.65 -28.34
CA GLN A 170 7.95 5.62 -29.56
C GLN A 170 6.46 5.42 -29.31
N LEU A 171 6.06 4.85 -28.15
CA LEU A 171 4.65 4.61 -27.84
C LEU A 171 4.25 5.17 -26.47
N LEU A 172 4.86 4.74 -25.37
CA LEU A 172 4.44 5.09 -24.02
C LEU A 172 4.42 6.61 -23.80
N ILE A 173 5.57 7.28 -23.97
CA ILE A 173 5.70 8.72 -23.73
C ILE A 173 4.80 9.54 -24.63
N PRO A 174 4.73 9.31 -25.97
CA PRO A 174 3.79 10.00 -26.85
C PRO A 174 2.33 9.83 -26.41
N GLN A 175 1.93 8.64 -25.99
CA GLN A 175 0.55 8.38 -25.58
C GLN A 175 0.22 9.02 -24.22
N LEU A 176 1.14 9.02 -23.24
CA LEU A 176 0.95 9.75 -21.99
C LEU A 176 0.84 11.27 -22.23
N ARG A 177 1.55 11.81 -23.22
CA ARG A 177 1.42 13.21 -23.63
C ARG A 177 0.07 13.50 -24.33
N GLU A 178 -0.45 12.57 -25.11
CA GLU A 178 -1.80 12.66 -25.69
C GLU A 178 -2.85 12.76 -24.58
N LEU A 179 -2.79 11.87 -23.59
CA LEU A 179 -3.70 11.89 -22.44
C LEU A 179 -3.61 13.18 -21.62
N ALA A 180 -2.41 13.63 -21.34
CA ALA A 180 -2.16 14.86 -20.57
C ALA A 180 -2.52 16.15 -21.34
N GLY A 181 -2.30 16.18 -22.66
CA GLY A 181 -2.47 17.38 -23.49
C GLY A 181 -3.83 17.46 -24.17
N VAL A 182 -4.20 16.42 -24.95
CA VAL A 182 -5.44 16.43 -25.73
C VAL A 182 -6.65 16.23 -24.85
N TYR A 183 -6.58 15.29 -23.89
CA TYR A 183 -7.70 14.96 -23.03
C TYR A 183 -7.71 15.71 -21.69
N ASP A 184 -6.62 16.39 -21.31
CA ASP A 184 -6.49 17.11 -20.03
C ASP A 184 -6.83 16.21 -18.80
N VAL A 185 -6.50 14.92 -18.84
CA VAL A 185 -6.69 14.07 -17.68
C VAL A 185 -5.64 14.38 -16.60
N ASP A 186 -5.97 14.14 -15.33
CA ASP A 186 -5.17 14.60 -14.19
C ASP A 186 -3.93 13.76 -13.95
N GLY A 187 -3.93 12.50 -14.43
CA GLY A 187 -2.77 11.63 -14.27
C GLY A 187 -2.99 10.21 -14.78
N VAL A 188 -2.00 9.36 -14.50
CA VAL A 188 -1.98 7.97 -14.91
C VAL A 188 -1.45 7.07 -13.78
N TRP A 189 -2.04 5.89 -13.69
CA TRP A 189 -1.58 4.76 -12.92
C TRP A 189 -1.12 3.70 -13.92
N VAL A 190 0.20 3.53 -14.05
CA VAL A 190 0.80 2.64 -15.06
C VAL A 190 0.91 1.25 -14.47
N ASP A 191 0.14 0.31 -14.99
CA ASP A 191 0.15 -1.10 -14.62
C ASP A 191 1.05 -1.95 -15.52
N GLY A 192 1.20 -3.24 -15.20
CA GLY A 192 2.04 -4.13 -15.98
C GLY A 192 3.50 -3.69 -16.02
N GLU A 193 4.03 -3.18 -14.94
CA GLU A 193 5.35 -2.57 -14.84
C GLU A 193 6.35 -3.44 -14.05
N CYS A 194 6.64 -3.14 -12.79
CA CYS A 194 7.68 -3.87 -12.06
C CYS A 194 7.39 -5.38 -11.97
N TRP A 195 6.17 -5.76 -11.66
CA TRP A 195 5.77 -7.16 -11.54
C TRP A 195 5.79 -7.93 -12.89
N ALA A 196 5.61 -7.21 -14.00
CA ALA A 196 5.67 -7.76 -15.36
C ALA A 196 7.10 -7.78 -15.95
N SER A 197 8.04 -7.15 -15.24
CA SER A 197 9.43 -7.05 -15.68
C SER A 197 10.18 -8.37 -15.47
N VAL A 198 10.86 -8.85 -16.51
CA VAL A 198 11.66 -10.06 -16.49
C VAL A 198 13.08 -9.77 -17.02
N PRO A 199 14.10 -10.61 -16.73
CA PRO A 199 15.43 -10.43 -17.30
C PRO A 199 15.38 -10.43 -18.82
N ASP A 200 16.14 -9.53 -19.44
CA ASP A 200 16.16 -9.36 -20.90
C ASP A 200 17.48 -9.83 -21.48
N TYR A 201 17.41 -10.77 -22.45
CA TYR A 201 18.55 -11.39 -23.11
C TYR A 201 18.76 -10.85 -24.53
N ARG A 202 18.26 -9.66 -24.85
CA ARG A 202 18.58 -8.99 -26.11
C ARG A 202 20.06 -8.63 -26.18
N GLU A 203 20.57 -8.56 -27.39
CA GLU A 203 21.97 -8.20 -27.67
C GLU A 203 22.37 -6.88 -26.96
N GLU A 204 21.52 -5.87 -27.03
CA GLU A 204 21.76 -4.59 -26.37
C GLU A 204 21.84 -4.72 -24.84
N SER A 205 20.95 -5.51 -24.25
CA SER A 205 20.98 -5.78 -22.79
C SER A 205 22.26 -6.52 -22.40
N ILE A 206 22.61 -7.56 -23.13
CA ILE A 206 23.83 -8.35 -22.89
C ILE A 206 25.08 -7.47 -23.02
N ARG A 207 25.17 -6.70 -24.10
CA ARG A 207 26.30 -5.79 -24.34
C ARG A 207 26.47 -4.79 -23.17
N LYS A 208 25.38 -4.14 -22.75
CA LYS A 208 25.42 -3.19 -21.62
C LYS A 208 25.77 -3.86 -20.30
N PHE A 209 25.31 -5.10 -20.07
CA PHE A 209 25.70 -5.86 -18.89
C PHE A 209 27.19 -6.15 -18.88
N GLN A 210 27.74 -6.61 -20.00
CA GLN A 210 29.16 -6.88 -20.17
C GLN A 210 30.02 -5.62 -20.02
N GLU A 211 29.60 -4.51 -20.62
CA GLU A 211 30.26 -3.21 -20.47
C GLU A 211 30.29 -2.71 -19.01
N LYS A 212 29.17 -2.87 -18.28
CA LYS A 212 29.05 -2.45 -16.88
C LYS A 212 29.84 -3.31 -15.91
N THR A 213 29.92 -4.61 -16.15
CA THR A 213 30.46 -5.59 -15.18
C THR A 213 31.79 -6.19 -15.56
N GLY A 214 32.14 -6.20 -16.83
CA GLY A 214 33.29 -6.95 -17.38
C GLY A 214 33.06 -8.46 -17.50
N PHE A 215 31.89 -8.97 -17.11
CA PHE A 215 31.57 -10.39 -17.17
C PHE A 215 31.22 -10.80 -18.60
N THR A 216 31.87 -11.87 -19.10
CA THR A 216 31.61 -12.40 -20.43
C THR A 216 30.59 -13.53 -20.44
N ASN A 217 30.44 -14.25 -19.34
CA ASN A 217 29.46 -15.29 -19.15
C ASN A 217 28.10 -14.71 -18.75
N ILE A 218 27.05 -15.02 -19.53
CA ILE A 218 25.70 -14.51 -19.29
C ILE A 218 24.88 -15.59 -18.56
N PRO A 219 24.47 -15.38 -17.30
CA PRO A 219 23.72 -16.36 -16.54
C PRO A 219 22.29 -16.48 -17.08
N LYS A 220 21.71 -17.69 -17.03
CA LYS A 220 20.38 -17.98 -17.56
C LYS A 220 19.35 -18.38 -16.50
N LYS A 221 19.80 -18.78 -15.32
CA LYS A 221 18.94 -19.27 -14.23
C LYS A 221 19.59 -19.09 -12.87
N ALA A 222 18.79 -19.22 -11.83
CA ALA A 222 19.29 -19.26 -10.45
C ALA A 222 20.35 -20.37 -10.27
N GLY A 223 21.45 -20.02 -9.59
CA GLY A 223 22.60 -20.91 -9.38
C GLY A 223 23.72 -20.73 -10.43
N ASP A 224 23.46 -20.10 -11.55
CA ASP A 224 24.52 -19.72 -12.47
C ASP A 224 25.40 -18.61 -11.86
N GLU A 225 26.68 -18.61 -12.21
CA GLU A 225 27.61 -17.54 -11.83
C GLU A 225 27.10 -16.18 -12.31
N HIS A 226 27.20 -15.14 -11.47
CA HIS A 226 26.71 -13.77 -11.73
C HIS A 226 25.19 -13.64 -11.94
N TRP A 227 24.37 -14.62 -11.52
CA TRP A 227 22.92 -14.52 -11.64
C TRP A 227 22.34 -13.31 -10.91
N ARG A 228 22.82 -13.03 -9.69
CA ARG A 228 22.33 -11.89 -8.91
C ARG A 228 22.70 -10.56 -9.55
N GLU A 229 23.93 -10.43 -10.02
CA GLU A 229 24.43 -9.24 -10.70
C GLU A 229 23.63 -8.95 -11.98
N PHE A 230 23.23 -10.01 -12.70
CA PHE A 230 22.37 -9.88 -13.87
C PHE A 230 20.94 -9.46 -13.52
N LEU A 231 20.37 -9.97 -12.42
CA LEU A 231 19.08 -9.50 -11.92
C LEU A 231 19.17 -8.03 -11.49
N ASP A 232 20.19 -7.64 -10.74
CA ASP A 232 20.40 -6.27 -10.28
C ASP A 232 20.58 -5.29 -11.45
N PHE A 233 21.33 -5.70 -12.48
CA PHE A 233 21.45 -4.94 -13.73
C PHE A 233 20.08 -4.71 -14.39
N ASN A 234 19.25 -5.75 -14.47
CA ASN A 234 17.91 -5.62 -15.05
C ASN A 234 16.94 -4.83 -14.17
N ARG A 235 17.10 -4.83 -12.82
CA ARG A 235 16.39 -3.94 -11.89
C ARG A 235 16.79 -2.49 -12.12
N ASP A 236 18.09 -2.21 -12.28
CA ASP A 236 18.58 -0.86 -12.63
C ASP A 236 17.98 -0.38 -13.94
N ALA A 237 17.92 -1.23 -14.97
CA ALA A 237 17.29 -0.88 -16.24
C ALA A 237 15.81 -0.53 -16.10
N PHE A 238 15.06 -1.18 -15.19
CA PHE A 238 13.68 -0.82 -14.90
C PHE A 238 13.60 0.54 -14.17
N ARG A 239 14.48 0.78 -13.21
CA ARG A 239 14.55 2.09 -12.51
C ARG A 239 14.83 3.23 -13.47
N ASP A 240 15.75 3.01 -14.43
CA ASP A 240 16.07 4.00 -15.46
C ASP A 240 14.91 4.21 -16.43
N TYR A 241 14.24 3.16 -16.86
CA TYR A 241 13.03 3.23 -17.68
C TYR A 241 11.93 4.05 -16.99
N LEU A 242 11.61 3.74 -15.73
CA LEU A 242 10.62 4.47 -14.94
C LEU A 242 11.00 5.95 -14.79
N ARG A 243 12.26 6.21 -14.42
CA ARG A 243 12.78 7.58 -14.26
C ARG A 243 12.74 8.37 -15.56
N ASN A 244 13.06 7.73 -16.69
CA ASN A 244 13.04 8.34 -18.01
C ASN A 244 11.63 8.82 -18.37
N TYR A 245 10.66 7.92 -18.47
CA TYR A 245 9.35 8.33 -18.96
C TYR A 245 8.64 9.31 -18.02
N VAL A 246 8.76 9.15 -16.69
CA VAL A 246 8.19 10.09 -15.73
C VAL A 246 8.81 11.48 -15.90
N THR A 247 10.12 11.59 -15.98
CA THR A 247 10.83 12.87 -16.15
C THR A 247 10.46 13.55 -17.46
N VAL A 248 10.46 12.79 -18.56
CA VAL A 248 10.18 13.32 -19.91
C VAL A 248 8.75 13.80 -20.04
N VAL A 249 7.78 13.07 -19.50
CA VAL A 249 6.37 13.50 -19.50
C VAL A 249 6.16 14.72 -18.62
N LYS A 250 6.72 14.72 -17.41
CA LYS A 250 6.58 15.87 -16.47
C LYS A 250 7.25 17.14 -16.97
N LYS A 251 8.31 17.05 -17.77
CA LYS A 251 8.97 18.23 -18.36
C LYS A 251 8.01 19.04 -19.27
N THR A 252 7.12 18.37 -19.99
CA THR A 252 6.14 19.03 -20.88
C THR A 252 4.78 19.22 -20.20
N ASN A 253 4.42 18.36 -19.27
CA ASN A 253 3.13 18.36 -18.58
C ASN A 253 3.35 18.30 -17.04
N PRO A 254 3.85 19.37 -16.40
CA PRO A 254 4.28 19.33 -14.99
C PRO A 254 3.13 19.08 -13.99
N LYS A 255 1.89 19.33 -14.37
CA LYS A 255 0.70 19.08 -13.56
C LYS A 255 0.21 17.64 -13.64
N PHE A 256 0.57 16.91 -14.70
CA PHE A 256 0.17 15.52 -14.92
C PHE A 256 0.83 14.63 -13.88
N GLN A 257 0.04 13.82 -13.18
CA GLN A 257 0.50 13.01 -12.06
C GLN A 257 0.73 11.56 -12.50
N LEU A 258 1.86 11.00 -12.11
CA LEU A 258 2.28 9.66 -12.53
C LEU A 258 2.56 8.78 -11.32
N CYS A 259 2.07 7.54 -11.40
CA CYS A 259 2.38 6.43 -10.52
C CYS A 259 2.63 5.19 -11.37
N SER A 260 3.59 4.36 -10.97
CA SER A 260 3.79 3.02 -11.51
C SER A 260 3.27 2.01 -10.49
N ASN A 261 2.35 1.13 -10.90
CA ASN A 261 1.76 0.13 -10.01
C ASN A 261 2.84 -0.75 -9.39
N TRP A 262 2.79 -0.92 -8.10
CA TRP A 262 3.70 -1.73 -7.29
C TRP A 262 5.15 -1.20 -7.19
N ALA A 263 5.55 -0.17 -7.94
CA ALA A 263 6.87 0.41 -7.78
C ALA A 263 7.01 1.07 -6.40
N PHE A 264 8.12 0.78 -5.72
CA PHE A 264 8.43 1.26 -4.37
C PHE A 264 7.42 0.84 -3.30
N THR A 265 6.75 -0.29 -3.51
CA THR A 265 5.86 -0.95 -2.56
C THR A 265 6.51 -2.23 -2.02
N ASP A 266 5.71 -3.10 -1.39
CA ASP A 266 6.15 -4.43 -0.94
C ASP A 266 6.53 -5.41 -2.09
N HIS A 267 6.25 -5.08 -3.35
CA HIS A 267 6.80 -5.77 -4.52
C HIS A 267 8.18 -5.28 -4.94
N MET A 268 8.45 -4.01 -4.72
CA MET A 268 9.71 -3.34 -5.00
C MET A 268 10.17 -2.60 -3.73
N PRO A 269 10.58 -3.36 -2.67
CA PRO A 269 10.78 -2.83 -1.32
C PRO A 269 12.09 -2.04 -1.22
N GLU A 270 12.12 -0.84 -1.80
CA GLU A 270 13.28 0.04 -1.83
C GLU A 270 12.88 1.52 -1.71
N ALA A 271 13.86 2.37 -1.52
CA ALA A 271 13.66 3.82 -1.48
C ALA A 271 13.12 4.34 -2.83
N VAL A 272 12.22 5.32 -2.76
CA VAL A 272 11.66 5.96 -3.97
C VAL A 272 12.78 6.68 -4.73
N SER A 273 13.12 6.16 -5.91
CA SER A 273 14.23 6.65 -6.74
C SER A 273 13.82 7.26 -8.08
N ALA A 274 12.50 7.38 -8.33
CA ALA A 274 11.93 8.05 -9.50
C ALA A 274 10.99 9.20 -9.06
N PRO A 275 10.80 10.25 -9.87
CA PRO A 275 9.98 11.42 -9.50
C PRO A 275 8.48 11.17 -9.68
N VAL A 276 7.97 10.01 -9.24
CA VAL A 276 6.55 9.69 -9.19
C VAL A 276 5.82 10.60 -8.19
N ASP A 277 4.53 10.91 -8.46
CA ASP A 277 3.76 11.84 -7.64
C ASP A 277 3.14 11.17 -6.41
N PHE A 278 2.75 9.92 -6.54
CA PHE A 278 2.13 9.11 -5.49
C PHE A 278 2.53 7.64 -5.65
N LEU A 279 2.30 6.85 -4.62
CA LEU A 279 2.46 5.39 -4.65
C LEU A 279 1.09 4.74 -4.57
N SER A 280 0.93 3.63 -5.25
CA SER A 280 -0.32 2.88 -5.25
C SER A 280 -0.04 1.42 -5.62
N GLY A 281 -0.96 0.57 -5.26
CA GLY A 281 -0.96 -0.85 -5.59
C GLY A 281 -2.34 -1.43 -5.32
N ASP A 282 -2.51 -2.69 -5.68
CA ASP A 282 -3.69 -3.47 -5.39
C ASP A 282 -3.30 -4.71 -4.59
N TYR A 283 -4.09 -5.11 -3.62
CA TYR A 283 -3.78 -6.28 -2.81
C TYR A 283 -4.64 -7.48 -3.21
N SER A 284 -4.17 -8.68 -2.85
CA SER A 284 -4.80 -9.94 -3.24
C SER A 284 -6.28 -10.01 -2.83
N PRO A 285 -7.20 -10.21 -3.76
CA PRO A 285 -8.61 -10.35 -3.45
C PRO A 285 -8.95 -11.63 -2.68
N GLN A 286 -8.05 -12.63 -2.70
CA GLN A 286 -8.22 -13.91 -2.03
C GLN A 286 -7.70 -13.91 -0.58
N ASP A 287 -6.88 -12.95 -0.22
CA ASP A 287 -6.32 -12.78 1.13
C ASP A 287 -6.20 -11.28 1.45
N SER A 288 -7.30 -10.56 1.29
CA SER A 288 -7.31 -9.11 1.27
C SER A 288 -6.90 -8.48 2.61
N VAL A 289 -7.31 -9.06 3.75
CA VAL A 289 -6.94 -8.54 5.07
C VAL A 289 -5.43 -8.65 5.29
N ASN A 290 -4.85 -9.85 5.12
CA ASN A 290 -3.41 -10.05 5.37
C ASN A 290 -2.54 -9.31 4.35
N SER A 291 -2.97 -9.25 3.07
CA SER A 291 -2.28 -8.46 2.05
C SER A 291 -2.31 -6.97 2.36
N ALA A 292 -3.47 -6.43 2.78
CA ALA A 292 -3.60 -5.03 3.18
C ALA A 292 -2.72 -4.71 4.40
N ARG A 293 -2.65 -5.62 5.39
CA ARG A 293 -1.77 -5.49 6.58
C ARG A 293 -0.31 -5.20 6.19
N VAL A 294 0.22 -5.93 5.20
CA VAL A 294 1.61 -5.76 4.74
C VAL A 294 1.75 -4.51 3.87
N SER A 295 0.97 -4.43 2.77
CA SER A 295 1.14 -3.39 1.75
C SER A 295 0.88 -1.99 2.31
N ALA A 296 -0.18 -1.81 3.12
CA ALA A 296 -0.49 -0.50 3.70
C ALA A 296 0.58 -0.04 4.69
N ARG A 297 1.11 -0.95 5.56
CA ARG A 297 2.17 -0.59 6.51
C ARG A 297 3.46 -0.21 5.81
N TYR A 298 3.79 -0.91 4.73
CA TYR A 298 4.98 -0.57 3.96
C TYR A 298 4.84 0.79 3.27
N LEU A 299 3.71 1.04 2.57
CA LEU A 299 3.43 2.30 1.88
C LEU A 299 3.41 3.51 2.82
N ALA A 300 2.83 3.36 4.01
CA ALA A 300 2.75 4.42 5.01
C ALA A 300 4.13 5.00 5.41
N ARG A 301 5.22 4.27 5.18
CA ARG A 301 6.59 4.67 5.55
C ARG A 301 7.46 5.10 4.38
N GLN A 302 6.93 5.16 3.15
CA GLN A 302 7.69 5.52 1.95
C GLN A 302 7.86 7.03 1.71
N GLY A 303 7.25 7.89 2.54
CA GLY A 303 7.42 9.34 2.44
C GLY A 303 6.75 10.00 1.22
N LYS A 304 5.83 9.31 0.57
CA LYS A 304 5.02 9.83 -0.54
C LYS A 304 3.54 9.72 -0.20
N PRO A 305 2.67 10.56 -0.81
CA PRO A 305 1.24 10.30 -0.82
C PRO A 305 0.97 8.89 -1.37
N TRP A 306 0.02 8.18 -0.78
CA TRP A 306 -0.24 6.81 -1.18
C TRP A 306 -1.71 6.43 -1.02
N ASP A 307 -2.12 5.47 -1.81
CA ASP A 307 -3.41 4.79 -1.68
C ASP A 307 -3.25 3.30 -1.99
N LEU A 308 -4.27 2.53 -1.60
CA LEU A 308 -4.36 1.12 -1.94
C LEU A 308 -5.73 0.78 -2.52
N MET A 309 -5.72 -0.16 -3.48
CA MET A 309 -6.88 -0.61 -4.20
C MET A 309 -7.36 -1.97 -3.70
N ALA A 310 -8.60 -2.02 -3.20
CA ALA A 310 -9.31 -3.26 -2.99
C ALA A 310 -10.00 -3.71 -4.29
N TRP A 311 -9.96 -5.00 -4.59
CA TRP A 311 -10.83 -5.53 -5.63
C TRP A 311 -12.26 -5.68 -5.10
N GLY A 312 -13.23 -5.08 -5.76
CA GLY A 312 -14.66 -5.19 -5.41
C GLY A 312 -15.28 -6.58 -5.65
N PHE A 313 -14.44 -7.57 -5.95
CA PHE A 313 -14.84 -8.94 -6.22
C PHE A 313 -13.73 -9.91 -5.81
N THR A 314 -14.10 -11.17 -5.63
CA THR A 314 -13.16 -12.29 -5.46
C THR A 314 -13.19 -13.18 -6.70
N THR A 315 -12.11 -13.94 -6.91
CA THR A 315 -12.03 -15.00 -7.90
C THR A 315 -11.81 -16.32 -7.17
N GLN A 316 -12.68 -17.32 -7.40
CA GLN A 316 -12.46 -18.64 -6.82
C GLN A 316 -11.62 -19.51 -7.77
N PRO A 317 -10.56 -20.19 -7.27
CA PRO A 317 -9.82 -21.13 -8.08
C PRO A 317 -10.72 -22.21 -8.68
N GLY A 318 -10.66 -22.37 -9.99
CA GLY A 318 -11.40 -23.43 -10.70
C GLY A 318 -12.87 -23.16 -11.03
N GLN A 319 -13.46 -22.05 -10.59
CA GLN A 319 -14.88 -21.74 -10.87
C GLN A 319 -15.11 -20.69 -11.96
N GLY A 320 -14.06 -20.04 -12.47
CA GLY A 320 -14.13 -19.15 -13.65
C GLY A 320 -15.02 -17.92 -13.53
N GLY A 321 -15.48 -17.54 -12.33
CA GLY A 321 -16.38 -16.42 -12.08
C GLY A 321 -15.82 -15.40 -11.09
N ARG A 322 -16.38 -14.18 -11.13
CA ARG A 322 -16.14 -13.13 -10.15
C ARG A 322 -17.33 -13.03 -9.21
N THR A 323 -17.10 -13.16 -7.90
CA THR A 323 -18.10 -12.93 -6.87
C THR A 323 -17.94 -11.52 -6.33
N ILE A 324 -19.01 -10.72 -6.34
CA ILE A 324 -18.99 -9.33 -5.87
C ILE A 324 -18.97 -9.32 -4.34
N LYS A 325 -18.07 -8.53 -3.76
CA LYS A 325 -17.96 -8.33 -2.32
C LYS A 325 -19.12 -7.47 -1.78
N THR A 326 -19.50 -7.71 -0.54
CA THR A 326 -20.44 -6.87 0.18
C THR A 326 -19.80 -5.55 0.64
N ALA A 327 -20.62 -4.57 1.01
CA ALA A 327 -20.12 -3.32 1.61
C ALA A 327 -19.35 -3.60 2.90
N ILE A 328 -19.86 -4.44 3.79
CA ILE A 328 -19.21 -4.82 5.06
C ILE A 328 -17.80 -5.40 4.83
N GLN A 329 -17.64 -6.26 3.82
CA GLN A 329 -16.36 -6.84 3.46
C GLN A 329 -15.37 -5.75 2.99
N LEU A 330 -15.82 -4.83 2.14
CA LEU A 330 -14.99 -3.71 1.66
C LEU A 330 -14.71 -2.67 2.74
N GLU A 331 -15.64 -2.44 3.67
CA GLU A 331 -15.45 -1.56 4.82
C GLU A 331 -14.36 -2.08 5.77
N ARG A 332 -14.30 -3.40 6.01
CA ARG A 332 -13.19 -4.01 6.77
C ARG A 332 -11.85 -3.83 6.06
N GLU A 333 -11.83 -4.04 4.74
CA GLU A 333 -10.62 -3.83 3.94
C GLU A 333 -10.20 -2.35 3.93
N ALA A 334 -11.16 -1.43 3.82
CA ALA A 334 -10.90 0.00 3.92
C ALA A 334 -10.31 0.37 5.29
N ALA A 335 -10.85 -0.17 6.39
CA ALA A 335 -10.39 0.14 7.74
C ALA A 335 -8.88 -0.10 7.91
N MET A 336 -8.32 -1.17 7.29
CA MET A 336 -6.89 -1.46 7.32
C MET A 336 -6.04 -0.35 6.69
N VAL A 337 -6.52 0.25 5.60
CA VAL A 337 -5.81 1.30 4.85
C VAL A 337 -5.97 2.65 5.53
N LEU A 338 -7.20 2.99 5.93
CA LEU A 338 -7.54 4.27 6.55
C LEU A 338 -6.82 4.48 7.88
N ALA A 339 -6.74 3.44 8.72
CA ALA A 339 -6.03 3.49 9.99
C ALA A 339 -4.55 3.86 9.85
N LEU A 340 -3.95 3.61 8.70
CA LEU A 340 -2.54 3.90 8.40
C LEU A 340 -2.33 5.23 7.66
N GLY A 341 -3.40 6.00 7.46
CA GLY A 341 -3.33 7.36 6.89
C GLY A 341 -3.45 7.44 5.38
N GLY A 342 -3.62 6.34 4.66
CA GLY A 342 -3.69 6.28 3.21
C GLY A 342 -5.04 6.63 2.60
N GLY A 343 -5.06 6.80 1.28
CA GLY A 343 -6.26 6.82 0.46
C GLY A 343 -6.75 5.40 0.15
N PHE A 344 -8.03 5.26 -0.12
CA PHE A 344 -8.66 3.99 -0.45
C PHE A 344 -9.38 4.06 -1.79
N GLN A 345 -9.24 3.02 -2.59
CA GLN A 345 -10.00 2.88 -3.83
C GLN A 345 -10.51 1.45 -4.01
N VAL A 346 -11.59 1.30 -4.78
CA VAL A 346 -12.15 -0.02 -5.09
C VAL A 346 -12.16 -0.23 -6.60
N TYR A 347 -11.64 -1.39 -7.03
CA TYR A 347 -11.70 -1.84 -8.40
C TYR A 347 -13.04 -2.50 -8.70
N LEU A 348 -13.77 -1.93 -9.65
CA LEU A 348 -15.01 -2.47 -10.20
C LEU A 348 -14.82 -2.74 -11.70
N GLY A 349 -15.08 -3.98 -12.14
CA GLY A 349 -15.00 -4.29 -13.57
C GLY A 349 -16.06 -3.52 -14.37
N GLN A 350 -15.70 -3.08 -15.58
CA GLN A 350 -16.61 -2.51 -16.57
C GLN A 350 -17.18 -3.58 -17.50
N LYS A 351 -18.21 -3.21 -18.25
CA LYS A 351 -18.70 -4.00 -19.38
C LYS A 351 -17.78 -3.81 -20.60
N ARG A 352 -17.90 -4.71 -21.59
CA ARG A 352 -17.02 -4.66 -22.78
C ARG A 352 -17.24 -3.42 -23.68
N ASP A 353 -18.33 -2.70 -23.50
CA ASP A 353 -18.58 -1.39 -24.12
C ASP A 353 -18.03 -0.20 -23.31
N GLY A 354 -17.30 -0.46 -22.21
CA GLY A 354 -16.72 0.54 -21.33
C GLY A 354 -17.72 1.19 -20.36
N SER A 355 -18.99 0.77 -20.34
CA SER A 355 -19.97 1.25 -19.37
C SER A 355 -19.82 0.55 -18.02
N VAL A 356 -20.35 1.19 -16.94
CA VAL A 356 -20.27 0.62 -15.58
C VAL A 356 -21.46 -0.30 -15.30
N HIS A 357 -21.29 -1.17 -14.31
CA HIS A 357 -22.36 -1.98 -13.75
C HIS A 357 -23.11 -1.17 -12.69
N ALA A 358 -24.31 -0.65 -13.05
CA ALA A 358 -25.07 0.24 -12.17
C ALA A 358 -25.49 -0.42 -10.84
N ASP A 359 -25.67 -1.74 -10.81
CA ASP A 359 -26.00 -2.54 -9.64
C ASP A 359 -24.90 -2.56 -8.56
N ARG A 360 -23.65 -2.23 -8.92
CA ARG A 360 -22.50 -2.19 -8.02
C ARG A 360 -22.29 -0.84 -7.35
N ILE A 361 -22.86 0.22 -7.89
CA ILE A 361 -22.64 1.59 -7.42
C ILE A 361 -23.24 1.83 -6.02
N PRO A 362 -24.43 1.31 -5.65
CA PRO A 362 -24.95 1.45 -4.29
C PRO A 362 -24.03 0.89 -3.21
N VAL A 363 -23.38 -0.27 -3.45
CA VAL A 363 -22.39 -0.84 -2.52
C VAL A 363 -21.24 0.15 -2.27
N MET A 364 -20.76 0.81 -3.33
CA MET A 364 -19.73 1.84 -3.21
C MET A 364 -20.21 3.08 -2.47
N GLY A 365 -21.50 3.42 -2.57
CA GLY A 365 -22.12 4.50 -1.78
C GLY A 365 -22.08 4.23 -0.27
N GLU A 366 -22.29 2.98 0.16
CA GLU A 366 -22.16 2.56 1.56
C GLU A 366 -20.71 2.63 2.02
N VAL A 367 -19.79 2.05 1.27
CA VAL A 367 -18.34 2.11 1.55
C VAL A 367 -17.86 3.57 1.64
N ALA A 368 -18.34 4.44 0.76
CA ALA A 368 -18.00 5.86 0.78
C ALA A 368 -18.45 6.55 2.06
N LYS A 369 -19.65 6.29 2.55
CA LYS A 369 -20.14 6.82 3.84
C LYS A 369 -19.26 6.37 4.98
N PHE A 370 -18.90 5.08 5.02
CA PHE A 370 -17.98 4.51 6.01
C PHE A 370 -16.62 5.22 5.98
N CYS A 371 -16.01 5.39 4.82
CA CYS A 371 -14.72 6.05 4.65
C CYS A 371 -14.80 7.54 5.06
N ARG A 372 -15.79 8.28 4.55
CA ARG A 372 -15.93 9.73 4.80
C ARG A 372 -16.13 10.06 6.29
N ALA A 373 -16.86 9.21 7.02
CA ALA A 373 -17.03 9.38 8.48
C ALA A 373 -15.69 9.31 9.25
N ARG A 374 -14.65 8.73 8.68
CA ARG A 374 -13.32 8.53 9.29
C ARG A 374 -12.25 9.46 8.73
N GLN A 375 -12.51 10.13 7.62
CA GLN A 375 -11.53 10.93 6.89
C GLN A 375 -10.82 11.97 7.75
N ALA A 376 -11.56 12.70 8.57
CA ALA A 376 -11.03 13.79 9.39
C ALA A 376 -9.91 13.34 10.35
N LEU A 377 -9.99 12.11 10.87
CA LEU A 377 -9.01 11.56 11.80
C LEU A 377 -7.95 10.69 11.11
N CYS A 378 -8.34 9.95 10.09
CA CYS A 378 -7.46 8.95 9.47
C CYS A 378 -6.59 9.54 8.34
N HIS A 379 -7.17 10.33 7.42
CA HIS A 379 -6.40 10.80 6.26
C HIS A 379 -5.20 11.65 6.66
N HIS A 380 -4.01 11.26 6.19
CA HIS A 380 -2.71 11.85 6.57
C HIS A 380 -2.35 11.75 8.06
N ALA A 381 -2.99 10.87 8.81
CA ALA A 381 -2.52 10.55 10.16
C ALA A 381 -1.15 9.87 10.10
N VAL A 382 -0.30 10.17 11.08
CA VAL A 382 1.06 9.64 11.15
C VAL A 382 1.14 8.69 12.34
N GLN A 383 1.63 7.47 12.09
CA GLN A 383 1.83 6.50 13.16
C GLN A 383 2.84 7.00 14.19
N VAL A 384 2.56 6.69 15.46
CA VAL A 384 3.51 6.87 16.56
C VAL A 384 4.41 5.64 16.60
N PRO A 385 5.72 5.78 16.39
CA PRO A 385 6.63 4.63 16.37
C PRO A 385 6.58 3.84 17.68
N GLN A 386 6.33 2.53 17.59
CA GLN A 386 6.38 1.59 18.70
C GLN A 386 7.29 0.41 18.34
N ILE A 387 6.89 -0.42 17.41
CA ILE A 387 7.63 -1.57 16.92
C ILE A 387 7.92 -1.39 15.44
N ALA A 388 9.19 -1.46 15.08
CA ALA A 388 9.64 -1.57 13.70
C ALA A 388 9.86 -3.04 13.34
N LEU A 389 9.12 -3.57 12.36
CA LEU A 389 9.38 -4.88 11.76
C LEU A 389 10.14 -4.69 10.45
N LEU A 390 11.36 -5.22 10.38
CA LEU A 390 12.25 -5.03 9.23
C LEU A 390 11.81 -5.83 8.01
N TYR A 391 11.49 -5.15 6.92
CA TYR A 391 11.44 -5.72 5.60
C TYR A 391 12.75 -5.38 4.86
N SER A 392 13.74 -6.27 4.95
CA SER A 392 15.06 -6.01 4.39
C SER A 392 15.05 -6.04 2.87
N THR A 393 15.34 -4.91 2.22
CA THR A 393 15.53 -4.80 0.77
C THR A 393 16.66 -5.71 0.30
N ALA A 394 17.79 -5.69 0.99
CA ALA A 394 18.97 -6.47 0.62
C ALA A 394 18.73 -7.98 0.71
N ALA A 395 18.07 -8.46 1.78
CA ALA A 395 17.73 -9.85 1.94
C ALA A 395 16.64 -10.29 0.96
N HIS A 396 15.63 -9.45 0.76
CA HIS A 396 14.53 -9.73 -0.16
C HIS A 396 15.05 -10.01 -1.58
N TYR A 397 15.88 -9.13 -2.14
CA TYR A 397 16.43 -9.32 -3.48
C TYR A 397 17.42 -10.48 -3.60
N ARG A 398 17.94 -11.00 -2.49
CA ARG A 398 18.70 -12.24 -2.47
C ARG A 398 17.84 -13.50 -2.45
N ASN A 399 16.62 -13.40 -1.94
CA ASN A 399 15.71 -14.55 -1.80
C ASN A 399 14.83 -14.77 -3.05
N VAL A 400 14.52 -13.70 -3.80
CA VAL A 400 13.63 -13.80 -4.97
C VAL A 400 14.40 -14.13 -6.24
N ASN A 401 13.84 -15.03 -7.06
CA ASN A 401 14.40 -15.44 -8.35
C ASN A 401 13.91 -14.62 -9.54
N GLY A 402 13.12 -13.58 -9.31
CA GLY A 402 12.65 -12.63 -10.31
C GLY A 402 13.21 -11.25 -10.07
N LEU A 403 12.80 -10.28 -10.87
CA LEU A 403 13.23 -8.91 -10.66
C LEU A 403 12.52 -8.29 -9.44
N PHE A 404 11.18 -8.38 -9.40
CA PHE A 404 10.34 -7.73 -8.39
C PHE A 404 9.24 -8.66 -7.89
N ASN A 405 9.60 -9.92 -7.61
CA ASN A 405 8.67 -10.89 -7.06
C ASN A 405 8.45 -10.62 -5.57
N ARG A 406 7.21 -10.75 -5.12
CA ARG A 406 6.85 -10.66 -3.70
C ARG A 406 7.26 -11.94 -2.96
N ASP A 407 7.90 -11.80 -1.80
CA ASP A 407 8.11 -12.90 -0.84
C ASP A 407 8.00 -12.37 0.60
N HIS A 408 6.85 -12.56 1.20
CA HIS A 408 6.56 -12.13 2.58
C HIS A 408 6.78 -13.24 3.62
N ARG A 409 7.07 -14.47 3.19
CA ARG A 409 7.22 -15.64 4.08
C ARG A 409 8.16 -15.42 5.26
N PRO A 410 9.29 -14.69 5.12
CA PRO A 410 10.19 -14.47 6.25
C PRO A 410 9.61 -13.65 7.40
N PHE A 411 8.55 -12.84 7.16
CA PHE A 411 8.07 -11.91 8.19
C PHE A 411 6.55 -11.88 8.36
N GLN A 412 5.75 -12.36 7.41
CA GLN A 412 4.29 -12.20 7.44
C GLN A 412 3.66 -12.85 8.67
N GLY A 413 4.03 -14.08 9.02
CA GLY A 413 3.48 -14.74 10.21
C GLY A 413 3.93 -14.07 11.51
N THR A 414 5.13 -13.50 11.53
CA THR A 414 5.58 -12.66 12.65
C THR A 414 4.72 -11.39 12.75
N LEU A 415 4.44 -10.73 11.63
CA LEU A 415 3.54 -9.57 11.59
C LEU A 415 2.13 -9.93 12.07
N GLU A 416 1.55 -11.02 11.55
CA GLU A 416 0.22 -11.50 11.95
C GLU A 416 0.15 -11.73 13.46
N ALA A 417 1.12 -12.47 14.04
CA ALA A 417 1.16 -12.73 15.48
C ALA A 417 1.28 -11.45 16.32
N LEU A 418 2.09 -10.48 15.89
CA LEU A 418 2.23 -9.20 16.58
C LEU A 418 0.94 -8.38 16.55
N LEU A 419 0.23 -8.33 15.40
CA LEU A 419 -1.03 -7.61 15.25
C LEU A 419 -2.15 -8.25 16.06
N GLU A 420 -2.21 -9.58 16.09
CA GLU A 420 -3.15 -10.37 16.90
C GLU A 420 -2.81 -10.37 18.41
N SER A 421 -1.63 -9.86 18.77
CA SER A 421 -1.25 -9.50 20.13
C SER A 421 -1.39 -7.99 20.40
N GLN A 422 -2.20 -7.29 19.61
CA GLN A 422 -2.55 -5.87 19.68
C GLN A 422 -1.34 -4.92 19.68
N GLN A 423 -0.22 -5.34 19.10
CA GLN A 423 0.95 -4.47 18.96
C GLN A 423 0.76 -3.47 17.80
N SER A 424 1.12 -2.21 18.03
CA SER A 424 1.19 -1.20 16.96
C SER A 424 2.53 -1.35 16.22
N VAL A 425 2.48 -1.89 15.00
CA VAL A 425 3.66 -2.27 14.21
C VAL A 425 3.76 -1.49 12.93
N GLU A 426 4.95 -1.03 12.59
CA GLU A 426 5.31 -0.47 11.29
C GLU A 426 6.21 -1.46 10.53
N VAL A 427 5.96 -1.64 9.23
CA VAL A 427 6.83 -2.42 8.35
C VAL A 427 7.77 -1.45 7.64
N VAL A 428 9.06 -1.60 7.87
CA VAL A 428 10.09 -0.63 7.46
C VAL A 428 11.29 -1.31 6.81
N SER A 429 11.92 -0.63 5.86
CA SER A 429 13.19 -1.10 5.26
C SER A 429 14.39 -0.37 5.85
N GLU A 430 15.60 -0.79 5.45
CA GLU A 430 16.86 -0.20 5.88
C GLU A 430 16.91 1.31 5.65
N HIS A 431 16.44 1.78 4.49
CA HIS A 431 16.45 3.21 4.14
C HIS A 431 15.52 4.05 5.03
N THR A 432 14.43 3.48 5.52
CA THR A 432 13.50 4.15 6.46
C THR A 432 14.09 4.19 7.87
N LEU A 433 14.79 3.13 8.30
CA LEU A 433 15.42 3.06 9.61
C LEU A 433 16.73 3.85 9.70
N ALA A 434 17.40 4.12 8.58
CA ALA A 434 18.66 4.85 8.56
C ALA A 434 18.53 6.24 9.20
N GLY A 435 19.23 6.46 10.32
CA GLY A 435 19.15 7.70 11.13
C GLY A 435 17.91 7.82 12.02
N HIS A 436 16.99 6.85 12.00
CA HIS A 436 15.71 6.86 12.74
C HIS A 436 15.52 5.69 13.70
N MET A 437 16.51 4.82 13.89
CA MET A 437 16.37 3.67 14.79
C MET A 437 15.98 4.07 16.20
N GLN A 438 16.47 5.21 16.72
CA GLN A 438 16.15 5.70 18.07
C GLN A 438 14.69 6.11 18.25
N ASP A 439 13.94 6.31 17.19
CA ASP A 439 12.51 6.64 17.26
C ASP A 439 11.68 5.43 17.69
N TYR A 440 12.23 4.21 17.55
CA TYR A 440 11.55 2.97 17.89
C TYR A 440 12.07 2.39 19.22
N PRO A 441 11.20 2.08 20.18
CA PRO A 441 11.57 1.31 21.38
C PRO A 441 12.05 -0.10 21.06
N LEU A 442 11.47 -0.75 20.05
CA LEU A 442 11.81 -2.12 19.64
C LEU A 442 11.94 -2.22 18.11
N ILE A 443 13.04 -2.84 17.64
CA ILE A 443 13.23 -3.24 16.24
C ILE A 443 13.24 -4.76 16.17
N ILE A 444 12.38 -5.33 15.32
CA ILE A 444 12.30 -6.78 15.10
C ILE A 444 12.92 -7.09 13.73
N VAL A 445 13.91 -7.98 13.74
CA VAL A 445 14.52 -8.55 12.53
C VAL A 445 13.93 -9.95 12.37
N PRO A 446 12.99 -10.15 11.43
CA PRO A 446 12.42 -11.46 11.18
C PRO A 446 13.41 -12.37 10.44
N GLU A 447 12.99 -13.49 9.93
CA GLU A 447 13.78 -14.62 9.41
C GLU A 447 14.71 -14.29 8.20
N TRP A 448 15.30 -13.11 8.17
CA TRP A 448 16.28 -12.71 7.15
C TRP A 448 17.63 -13.37 7.41
N THR A 449 18.13 -14.10 6.41
CA THR A 449 19.44 -14.77 6.48
C THR A 449 20.62 -13.89 6.09
N TYR A 450 20.33 -12.66 5.65
CA TYR A 450 21.33 -11.68 5.24
C TYR A 450 20.94 -10.27 5.67
N LEU A 451 21.91 -9.50 6.07
CA LEU A 451 21.83 -8.03 6.24
C LEU A 451 23.13 -7.42 5.71
N GLU A 452 23.05 -6.24 5.14
CA GLU A 452 24.28 -5.51 4.78
C GLU A 452 25.15 -5.26 6.02
N PRO A 453 26.47 -5.49 5.95
CA PRO A 453 27.37 -5.41 7.12
C PRO A 453 27.26 -4.09 7.86
N LYS A 454 27.12 -2.97 7.13
CA LYS A 454 26.96 -1.64 7.72
C LYS A 454 25.67 -1.55 8.53
N PHE A 455 24.54 -2.00 7.97
CA PHE A 455 23.24 -1.94 8.64
C PHE A 455 23.21 -2.84 9.87
N ARG A 456 23.81 -4.05 9.80
CA ARG A 456 23.98 -4.94 10.96
C ARG A 456 24.74 -4.24 12.09
N ALA A 457 25.85 -3.57 11.76
CA ALA A 457 26.64 -2.83 12.75
C ALA A 457 25.84 -1.64 13.36
N GLU A 458 25.00 -0.97 12.57
CA GLU A 458 24.11 0.10 13.06
C GLU A 458 23.06 -0.43 14.04
N LEU A 459 22.46 -1.60 13.77
CA LEU A 459 21.55 -2.28 14.72
C LEU A 459 22.24 -2.65 16.03
N ALA A 460 23.43 -3.22 15.95
CA ALA A 460 24.23 -3.54 17.16
C ALA A 460 24.56 -2.27 17.96
N ALA A 461 24.92 -1.17 17.27
CA ALA A 461 25.18 0.12 17.91
C ALA A 461 23.91 0.73 18.53
N TYR A 462 22.74 0.57 17.90
CA TYR A 462 21.45 0.97 18.45
C TYR A 462 21.17 0.23 19.77
N ALA A 463 21.34 -1.09 19.82
CA ALA A 463 21.19 -1.86 21.04
C ALA A 463 22.15 -1.38 22.13
N LYS A 464 23.45 -1.16 21.82
CA LYS A 464 24.44 -0.66 22.78
C LYS A 464 24.07 0.69 23.39
N LYS A 465 23.33 1.55 22.65
CA LYS A 465 22.88 2.88 23.10
C LYS A 465 21.61 2.85 23.95
N GLY A 466 20.92 1.72 24.08
CA GLY A 466 19.73 1.57 24.89
C GLY A 466 18.47 1.13 24.15
N GLY A 467 18.58 0.85 22.85
CA GLY A 467 17.49 0.27 22.06
C GLY A 467 17.34 -1.24 22.31
N HIS A 468 16.22 -1.78 21.88
CA HIS A 468 15.95 -3.22 21.99
C HIS A 468 15.80 -3.84 20.59
N VAL A 469 16.46 -4.98 20.36
CA VAL A 469 16.39 -5.73 19.10
C VAL A 469 15.85 -7.12 19.40
N LEU A 470 14.85 -7.57 18.63
CA LEU A 470 14.37 -8.95 18.67
C LEU A 470 14.67 -9.62 17.32
N LEU A 471 15.45 -10.67 17.37
CA LEU A 471 15.86 -11.48 16.23
C LEU A 471 14.96 -12.72 16.16
N ILE A 472 14.20 -12.88 15.09
CA ILE A 472 13.32 -14.04 14.93
C ILE A 472 13.96 -15.03 13.95
N GLY A 473 14.28 -16.23 14.45
CA GLY A 473 14.76 -17.32 13.61
C GLY A 473 16.28 -17.55 13.66
N THR A 474 16.67 -18.71 13.16
CA THR A 474 18.06 -19.19 13.17
C THR A 474 19.01 -18.30 12.38
N GLY A 475 18.54 -17.74 11.24
CA GLY A 475 19.33 -16.85 10.40
C GLY A 475 19.78 -15.58 11.12
N PRO A 476 18.85 -14.72 11.61
CA PRO A 476 19.20 -13.51 12.36
C PRO A 476 20.02 -13.81 13.62
N ALA A 477 19.69 -14.87 14.38
CA ALA A 477 20.48 -15.28 15.54
C ALA A 477 21.93 -15.58 15.16
N GLY A 478 22.15 -16.27 14.04
CA GLY A 478 23.48 -16.56 13.51
C GLY A 478 24.25 -15.31 13.06
N LEU A 479 23.55 -14.30 12.47
CA LEU A 479 24.15 -13.03 12.07
C LEU A 479 24.67 -12.22 13.27
N PHE A 480 24.01 -12.32 14.44
CA PHE A 480 24.35 -11.58 15.66
C PHE A 480 24.94 -12.46 16.77
N ARG A 481 25.50 -13.63 16.40
CA ARG A 481 26.06 -14.57 17.38
C ARG A 481 27.11 -13.98 18.32
N GLU A 482 27.92 -13.03 17.82
CA GLU A 482 28.93 -12.34 18.60
C GLU A 482 28.33 -11.40 19.65
N GLU A 483 27.34 -10.61 19.24
CA GLU A 483 26.62 -9.69 20.13
C GLU A 483 25.78 -10.44 21.18
N LEU A 484 25.22 -11.60 20.82
CA LEU A 484 24.51 -12.50 21.73
C LEU A 484 25.44 -13.29 22.63
N GLY A 485 26.72 -13.46 22.25
CA GLY A 485 27.71 -14.30 22.94
C GLY A 485 27.39 -15.79 22.88
N ILE A 486 26.63 -16.25 21.87
CA ILE A 486 26.21 -17.64 21.74
C ILE A 486 27.19 -18.46 20.90
N THR A 487 27.24 -19.77 21.21
CA THR A 487 27.91 -20.75 20.34
C THR A 487 26.83 -21.59 19.64
N LEU A 488 26.89 -21.68 18.30
CA LEU A 488 26.02 -22.56 17.51
C LEU A 488 26.56 -23.99 17.60
N GLU A 489 25.69 -24.97 17.86
CA GLU A 489 26.02 -26.37 17.99
C GLU A 489 25.36 -27.19 16.87
N GLY A 490 26.17 -27.77 15.98
CA GLY A 490 25.70 -28.50 14.81
C GLY A 490 25.09 -27.59 13.72
N GLU A 491 24.50 -28.20 12.71
CA GLU A 491 23.75 -27.52 11.64
C GLU A 491 22.29 -27.37 12.06
N PRO A 492 21.57 -26.34 11.51
CA PRO A 492 20.15 -26.21 11.73
C PRO A 492 19.38 -27.45 11.28
N ASP A 493 18.48 -27.95 12.12
CA ASP A 493 17.64 -29.11 11.84
C ASP A 493 16.18 -28.74 11.62
N ASN A 494 15.51 -29.41 10.66
CA ASN A 494 14.11 -29.22 10.35
C ASN A 494 13.27 -30.38 10.85
N GLY A 495 12.45 -30.15 11.85
CA GLY A 495 11.71 -31.21 12.50
C GLY A 495 10.41 -30.76 13.15
N LYS A 496 9.72 -31.74 13.75
CA LYS A 496 8.61 -31.52 14.66
C LYS A 496 9.16 -31.41 16.07
N LEU A 497 8.85 -30.29 16.74
CA LEU A 497 9.28 -29.99 18.10
C LEU A 497 8.07 -29.59 18.94
N LEU A 498 8.24 -29.66 20.26
CA LEU A 498 7.35 -28.98 21.20
C LEU A 498 7.97 -27.63 21.56
N LEU A 499 7.24 -26.55 21.39
CA LEU A 499 7.56 -25.22 21.90
C LEU A 499 6.87 -25.05 23.25
N GLY A 500 7.61 -24.76 24.29
CA GLY A 500 7.08 -24.59 25.63
C GLY A 500 7.52 -23.30 26.30
N LEU A 501 6.60 -22.71 27.09
CA LEU A 501 6.84 -21.62 28.03
C LEU A 501 5.93 -21.82 29.23
N ASP A 502 6.52 -21.93 30.42
CA ASP A 502 5.82 -22.30 31.67
C ASP A 502 5.02 -23.60 31.49
N GLN A 503 3.70 -23.56 31.68
CA GLN A 503 2.82 -24.73 31.54
C GLN A 503 2.19 -24.84 30.13
N ARG A 504 2.49 -23.89 29.23
CA ARG A 504 1.93 -23.86 27.87
C ARG A 504 2.87 -24.55 26.91
N VAL A 505 2.35 -25.46 26.13
CA VAL A 505 3.11 -26.25 25.14
C VAL A 505 2.30 -26.40 23.87
N CYS A 506 2.93 -26.25 22.72
CA CYS A 506 2.35 -26.55 21.41
C CYS A 506 3.34 -27.29 20.51
N ALA A 507 2.80 -28.07 19.57
CA ALA A 507 3.61 -28.74 18.55
C ALA A 507 3.88 -27.76 17.39
N ILE A 508 5.14 -27.64 17.00
CA ILE A 508 5.56 -26.82 15.86
C ILE A 508 6.35 -27.66 14.86
N LYS A 509 6.26 -27.30 13.58
CA LYS A 509 7.16 -27.82 12.53
C LYS A 509 8.04 -26.68 12.08
N THR A 510 9.33 -26.75 12.38
CA THR A 510 10.23 -25.60 12.23
C THR A 510 11.66 -26.03 11.94
N THR A 511 12.46 -25.12 11.44
CA THR A 511 13.92 -25.23 11.46
C THR A 511 14.43 -24.64 12.77
N SER A 512 15.19 -25.40 13.54
CA SER A 512 15.78 -24.98 14.81
C SER A 512 17.30 -25.11 14.80
N GLN A 513 17.96 -24.35 15.68
CA GLN A 513 19.40 -24.36 15.89
C GLN A 513 19.68 -24.60 17.38
N HIS A 514 20.47 -25.64 17.68
CA HIS A 514 20.98 -25.81 19.02
C HIS A 514 22.02 -24.75 19.33
N VAL A 515 21.92 -24.18 20.52
CA VAL A 515 22.81 -23.09 20.94
C VAL A 515 23.26 -23.30 22.39
N LYS A 516 24.52 -22.95 22.65
CA LYS A 516 25.03 -22.79 24.02
C LYS A 516 24.96 -21.31 24.37
N LEU A 517 24.22 -20.99 25.43
CA LEU A 517 24.04 -19.64 25.92
C LEU A 517 25.21 -19.19 26.81
N PRO A 518 25.61 -17.90 26.80
CA PRO A 518 26.55 -17.34 27.74
C PRO A 518 25.91 -17.23 29.16
N PRO A 519 26.70 -17.22 30.25
CA PRO A 519 26.15 -17.17 31.60
C PRO A 519 25.28 -15.95 31.94
N ASN A 520 25.42 -14.88 31.20
CA ASN A 520 24.66 -13.63 31.39
C ASN A 520 23.39 -13.51 30.50
N ALA A 521 23.08 -14.51 29.72
CA ALA A 521 21.83 -14.54 28.93
C ALA A 521 20.70 -15.11 29.80
N LYS A 522 19.53 -14.45 29.71
CA LYS A 522 18.28 -14.95 30.26
C LYS A 522 17.66 -15.91 29.25
N GLU A 523 17.55 -17.18 29.59
CA GLU A 523 16.83 -18.18 28.81
C GLU A 523 15.34 -17.87 28.82
N PHE A 524 14.65 -18.11 27.67
CA PHE A 524 13.24 -17.87 27.53
C PHE A 524 12.57 -19.00 26.74
N GLY A 525 11.74 -19.78 27.41
CA GLY A 525 11.08 -20.95 26.86
C GLY A 525 12.02 -22.05 26.37
N TYR A 526 11.48 -23.14 25.92
CA TYR A 526 12.24 -24.30 25.48
C TYR A 526 11.68 -24.93 24.21
N LEU A 527 12.55 -25.58 23.45
CA LEU A 527 12.22 -26.51 22.38
C LEU A 527 12.53 -27.93 22.87
N GLN A 528 11.62 -28.87 22.60
CA GLN A 528 11.82 -30.26 22.96
C GLN A 528 11.65 -31.16 21.76
N SER A 529 12.63 -32.01 21.49
CA SER A 529 12.58 -33.09 20.51
C SER A 529 12.52 -34.44 21.22
N GLY A 530 11.96 -35.46 20.56
CA GLY A 530 11.82 -36.81 21.13
C GLY A 530 10.73 -36.92 22.21
N SER A 531 10.65 -38.08 22.84
CA SER A 531 9.67 -38.37 23.89
C SER A 531 10.28 -39.26 25.00
N GLY A 532 9.73 -39.17 26.20
CA GLY A 532 10.18 -39.96 27.35
C GLY A 532 11.62 -39.65 27.76
N THR A 533 12.42 -40.69 28.01
CA THR A 533 13.82 -40.56 28.47
C THR A 533 14.80 -40.11 27.40
N GLU A 534 14.37 -40.08 26.12
CA GLU A 534 15.16 -39.62 24.97
C GLU A 534 14.86 -38.16 24.60
N ALA A 535 14.04 -37.49 25.39
CA ALA A 535 13.68 -36.08 25.11
C ALA A 535 14.91 -35.18 25.31
N VAL A 536 15.23 -34.40 24.28
CA VAL A 536 16.27 -33.36 24.31
C VAL A 536 15.60 -32.01 24.38
N THR A 537 15.96 -31.24 25.40
CA THR A 537 15.42 -29.88 25.60
C THR A 537 16.52 -28.84 25.37
N THR A 538 16.22 -27.82 24.59
CA THR A 538 17.12 -26.70 24.29
C THR A 538 16.38 -25.35 24.45
N PRO A 539 17.10 -24.24 24.67
CA PRO A 539 16.47 -22.92 24.73
C PRO A 539 15.70 -22.60 23.45
N ALA A 540 14.44 -22.12 23.57
CA ALA A 540 13.67 -21.62 22.45
C ALA A 540 14.13 -20.20 22.08
N ALA A 541 14.44 -19.38 23.08
CA ALA A 541 14.93 -18.03 22.89
C ALA A 541 15.86 -17.64 24.06
N SER A 542 16.56 -16.51 23.87
CA SER A 542 17.28 -15.86 24.98
C SER A 542 17.24 -14.35 24.86
N ILE A 543 17.53 -13.68 25.99
CA ILE A 543 17.65 -12.22 26.08
C ILE A 543 19.03 -11.91 26.67
N THR A 544 19.85 -11.18 25.88
CA THR A 544 21.19 -10.78 26.26
C THR A 544 21.28 -9.28 26.39
N ARG A 545 21.82 -8.80 27.53
CA ARG A 545 22.05 -7.36 27.70
C ARG A 545 23.26 -6.92 26.86
N VAL A 546 23.06 -5.88 26.04
CA VAL A 546 24.09 -5.33 25.16
C VAL A 546 24.23 -3.82 25.41
N GLY A 547 25.23 -3.44 26.17
CA GLY A 547 25.40 -2.06 26.63
C GLY A 547 24.25 -1.58 27.52
N LYS A 548 23.51 -0.54 27.07
CA LYS A 548 22.35 -0.01 27.81
C LYS A 548 21.03 -0.67 27.43
N GLY A 549 20.97 -1.36 26.27
CA GLY A 549 19.80 -2.05 25.77
C GLY A 549 19.93 -3.58 25.82
N SER A 550 19.22 -4.27 24.92
CA SER A 550 19.23 -5.72 24.84
C SER A 550 19.05 -6.23 23.42
N ILE A 551 19.53 -7.45 23.18
CA ILE A 551 19.21 -8.25 22.00
C ILE A 551 18.55 -9.55 22.49
N ALA A 552 17.32 -9.80 22.03
CA ALA A 552 16.66 -11.10 22.20
C ALA A 552 16.71 -11.87 20.88
N ALA A 553 16.77 -13.20 20.96
CA ALA A 553 16.78 -14.04 19.76
C ALA A 553 15.97 -15.31 19.99
N THR A 554 15.19 -15.74 18.97
CA THR A 554 14.64 -17.11 18.91
C THR A 554 15.58 -18.00 18.09
N TYR A 555 15.65 -19.26 18.47
CA TYR A 555 16.53 -20.26 17.84
C TYR A 555 15.77 -21.23 16.95
N PHE A 556 14.61 -20.81 16.49
CA PHE A 556 13.75 -21.52 15.55
C PHE A 556 13.02 -20.56 14.63
N THR A 557 12.62 -21.03 13.43
CA THR A 557 11.81 -20.22 12.50
C THR A 557 10.36 -20.20 12.97
N PHE A 558 9.80 -19.02 13.11
CA PHE A 558 8.47 -18.77 13.68
C PHE A 558 7.43 -18.44 12.61
N SER A 559 7.80 -17.56 11.64
CA SER A 559 6.85 -16.88 10.75
C SER A 559 6.01 -17.87 9.95
N ARG A 560 6.64 -18.79 9.21
CA ARG A 560 5.91 -19.75 8.39
C ARG A 560 5.07 -20.71 9.22
N ASN A 561 5.59 -21.19 10.35
CA ASN A 561 4.81 -22.06 11.22
C ASN A 561 3.54 -21.37 11.71
N TYR A 562 3.64 -20.10 12.11
CA TYR A 562 2.48 -19.35 12.58
C TYR A 562 1.46 -19.12 11.46
N GLN A 563 1.90 -18.77 10.23
CA GLN A 563 1.00 -18.65 9.08
C GLN A 563 0.21 -19.94 8.78
N ASP A 564 0.86 -21.08 8.93
CA ASP A 564 0.25 -22.37 8.62
C ASP A 564 -0.71 -22.85 9.73
N THR A 565 -0.43 -22.53 10.99
CA THR A 565 -1.14 -23.10 12.16
C THR A 565 -2.02 -22.10 12.90
N GLN A 566 -1.64 -20.83 12.94
CA GLN A 566 -2.25 -19.77 13.77
C GLN A 566 -2.41 -20.21 15.25
N ASP A 567 -1.42 -20.98 15.73
CA ASP A 567 -1.47 -21.55 17.06
C ASP A 567 -1.38 -20.49 18.16
N SER A 568 -2.37 -20.47 19.04
CA SER A 568 -2.49 -19.45 20.10
C SER A 568 -1.36 -19.52 21.13
N THR A 569 -0.78 -20.70 21.37
CA THR A 569 0.36 -20.88 22.29
C THR A 569 1.64 -20.30 21.67
N ALA A 570 1.85 -20.54 20.37
CA ALA A 570 2.97 -19.96 19.64
C ALA A 570 2.85 -18.41 19.60
N ARG A 571 1.63 -17.86 19.38
CA ARG A 571 1.39 -16.43 19.46
C ARG A 571 1.73 -15.87 20.85
N ARG A 572 1.22 -16.51 21.91
CA ARG A 572 1.49 -16.12 23.29
C ARG A 572 2.97 -16.15 23.63
N PHE A 573 3.71 -17.12 23.10
CA PHE A 573 5.17 -17.17 23.28
C PHE A 573 5.84 -15.90 22.71
N LEU A 574 5.45 -15.47 21.52
CA LEU A 574 5.99 -14.24 20.90
C LEU A 574 5.54 -12.99 21.66
N GLU A 575 4.27 -12.92 22.06
CA GLU A 575 3.70 -11.83 22.87
C GLU A 575 4.48 -11.64 24.16
N ASP A 576 4.70 -12.71 24.92
CA ASP A 576 5.44 -12.68 26.18
C ASP A 576 6.91 -12.28 25.97
N LEU A 577 7.55 -12.77 24.89
CA LEU A 577 8.92 -12.38 24.54
C LEU A 577 9.02 -10.89 24.17
N VAL A 578 8.05 -10.38 23.42
CA VAL A 578 7.97 -8.95 23.12
C VAL A 578 7.76 -8.14 24.40
N HIS A 579 6.89 -8.59 25.30
CA HIS A 579 6.65 -7.90 26.56
C HIS A 579 7.91 -7.86 27.46
N GLU A 580 8.73 -8.90 27.46
CA GLU A 580 10.01 -8.93 28.20
C GLU A 580 11.00 -7.87 27.70
N VAL A 581 11.05 -7.60 26.40
CA VAL A 581 11.98 -6.63 25.82
C VAL A 581 11.38 -5.23 25.62
N PHE A 582 10.05 -5.13 25.63
CA PHE A 582 9.29 -3.88 25.48
C PHE A 582 8.09 -3.85 26.44
N PRO A 583 8.32 -3.73 27.76
CA PRO A 583 7.27 -3.91 28.78
C PRO A 583 6.32 -2.72 28.95
N ALA A 584 6.58 -1.60 28.30
CA ALA A 584 5.80 -0.36 28.49
C ALA A 584 5.41 0.30 27.16
N PRO A 585 4.61 -0.37 26.31
CA PRO A 585 4.12 0.25 25.09
C PRO A 585 3.21 1.46 25.42
N LEU A 586 3.12 2.41 24.49
CA LEU A 586 2.27 3.60 24.66
C LEU A 586 0.81 3.20 24.87
N VAL A 587 0.34 2.17 24.17
CA VAL A 587 -1.02 1.66 24.24
C VAL A 587 -0.99 0.14 24.39
N GLU A 588 -1.73 -0.37 25.36
CA GLU A 588 -2.04 -1.79 25.51
C GLU A 588 -3.54 -2.00 25.37
N VAL A 589 -3.93 -3.01 24.62
CA VAL A 589 -5.32 -3.40 24.45
C VAL A 589 -5.46 -4.86 24.83
N ALA A 590 -6.48 -5.20 25.58
CA ALA A 590 -6.81 -6.56 25.97
C ALA A 590 -8.30 -6.83 25.78
N GLY A 591 -8.65 -8.11 25.53
CA GLY A 591 -10.05 -8.55 25.39
C GLY A 591 -10.33 -9.36 24.13
N SER A 592 -9.58 -9.17 23.06
CA SER A 592 -9.73 -9.98 21.85
C SER A 592 -8.47 -9.95 20.99
N HIS A 593 -8.06 -11.11 20.47
CA HIS A 593 -6.99 -11.21 19.48
C HIS A 593 -7.45 -10.80 18.06
N ASP A 594 -8.75 -10.65 17.85
CA ASP A 594 -9.33 -10.20 16.59
C ASP A 594 -9.32 -8.67 16.44
N VAL A 595 -8.61 -7.95 17.31
CA VAL A 595 -8.51 -6.50 17.25
C VAL A 595 -7.09 -6.07 16.90
N GLU A 596 -6.97 -5.35 15.79
CA GLU A 596 -5.74 -4.72 15.38
C GLU A 596 -5.68 -3.28 15.87
N VAL A 597 -4.52 -2.86 16.35
CA VAL A 597 -4.31 -1.54 16.95
C VAL A 597 -3.31 -0.74 16.13
N VAL A 598 -3.70 0.49 15.76
CA VAL A 598 -2.79 1.46 15.14
C VAL A 598 -2.83 2.76 15.92
N VAL A 599 -1.70 3.14 16.48
CA VAL A 599 -1.57 4.36 17.27
C VAL A 599 -1.08 5.50 16.37
N ASN A 600 -1.87 6.53 16.23
CA ASN A 600 -1.59 7.67 15.36
C ASN A 600 -1.56 8.99 16.12
N ARG A 601 -0.91 9.96 15.50
CA ARG A 601 -0.97 11.37 15.87
C ARG A 601 -1.40 12.22 14.70
N LYS A 602 -2.41 13.09 14.94
CA LYS A 602 -2.82 14.12 13.97
C LYS A 602 -2.83 15.47 14.67
N GLY A 603 -1.87 16.30 14.35
CA GLY A 603 -1.59 17.50 15.12
C GLY A 603 -1.24 17.16 16.58
N LYS A 604 -1.99 17.68 17.54
CA LYS A 604 -1.78 17.39 18.97
C LYS A 604 -2.59 16.20 19.49
N LYS A 605 -3.56 15.69 18.71
CA LYS A 605 -4.46 14.61 19.15
C LYS A 605 -3.78 13.26 18.98
N LEU A 606 -3.84 12.45 20.03
CA LEU A 606 -3.54 11.03 19.98
C LEU A 606 -4.80 10.28 19.57
N SER A 607 -4.72 9.44 18.57
CA SER A 607 -5.82 8.62 18.09
C SER A 607 -5.38 7.15 18.02
N ILE A 608 -6.23 6.29 18.56
CA ILE A 608 -5.99 4.85 18.60
C ILE A 608 -7.07 4.21 17.74
N ASN A 609 -6.66 3.73 16.57
CA ASN A 609 -7.54 2.99 15.66
C ASN A 609 -7.67 1.57 16.19
N LEU A 610 -8.90 1.12 16.36
CA LEU A 610 -9.28 -0.23 16.74
C LEU A 610 -10.00 -0.84 15.54
N ILE A 611 -9.42 -1.89 14.96
CA ILE A 611 -9.93 -2.53 13.75
C ILE A 611 -10.33 -3.94 14.10
N ASN A 612 -11.59 -4.29 13.85
CA ASN A 612 -12.09 -5.64 14.04
C ASN A 612 -11.72 -6.50 12.82
N THR A 613 -10.89 -7.49 13.04
CA THR A 613 -10.46 -8.46 12.04
C THR A 613 -11.07 -9.84 12.26
N ALA A 614 -12.11 -9.96 13.10
CA ALA A 614 -12.81 -11.21 13.31
C ALA A 614 -13.36 -11.82 12.02
N GLY A 615 -13.44 -13.14 12.00
CA GLY A 615 -13.89 -13.90 10.84
C GLY A 615 -12.76 -14.22 9.86
N PRO A 616 -13.10 -14.82 8.70
CA PRO A 616 -12.09 -15.32 7.76
C PRO A 616 -11.30 -14.18 7.11
N HIS A 617 -9.99 -14.33 7.03
CA HIS A 617 -9.09 -13.40 6.32
C HIS A 617 -8.86 -13.82 4.87
N ARG A 618 -8.94 -15.13 4.59
CA ARG A 618 -8.66 -15.74 3.28
C ARG A 618 -9.94 -16.26 2.65
N THR A 619 -10.01 -16.17 1.37
CA THR A 619 -10.84 -16.89 0.39
C THR A 619 -12.27 -17.23 0.81
N GLU A 620 -12.98 -16.33 1.47
CA GLU A 620 -14.42 -16.43 1.54
C GLU A 620 -15.01 -15.59 0.41
N PRO A 621 -15.89 -16.18 -0.42
CA PRO A 621 -16.44 -15.47 -1.57
C PRO A 621 -17.29 -14.27 -1.14
N ILE A 622 -18.04 -14.42 -0.04
CA ILE A 622 -18.89 -13.37 0.50
C ILE A 622 -18.79 -13.37 2.02
N ILE A 623 -18.62 -12.19 2.61
CA ILE A 623 -18.71 -11.95 4.04
C ILE A 623 -19.86 -10.98 4.27
N ASP A 624 -20.99 -11.49 4.79
CA ASP A 624 -22.18 -10.68 5.04
C ASP A 624 -22.18 -10.05 6.43
N THR A 625 -21.45 -10.64 7.36
CA THR A 625 -21.41 -10.21 8.75
C THR A 625 -20.00 -10.35 9.32
N ILE A 626 -19.61 -9.41 10.16
CA ILE A 626 -18.40 -9.46 10.98
C ILE A 626 -18.88 -9.45 12.45
N PRO A 627 -18.57 -10.48 13.26
CA PRO A 627 -18.96 -10.51 14.67
C PRO A 627 -18.41 -9.29 15.41
N GLU A 628 -19.25 -8.61 16.21
CA GLU A 628 -18.75 -7.56 17.11
C GLU A 628 -17.81 -8.17 18.16
N VAL A 629 -16.76 -7.46 18.52
CA VAL A 629 -15.80 -7.85 19.55
C VAL A 629 -15.81 -6.90 20.72
N GLY A 630 -15.48 -7.37 21.91
CA GLY A 630 -15.40 -6.60 23.14
C GLY A 630 -16.01 -7.32 24.35
N PRO A 631 -15.93 -6.72 25.55
CA PRO A 631 -15.34 -5.42 25.85
C PRO A 631 -13.80 -5.43 25.72
N LEU A 632 -13.23 -4.27 25.34
CA LEU A 632 -11.78 -4.08 25.21
C LEU A 632 -11.28 -3.19 26.34
N ALA A 633 -10.37 -3.70 27.16
CA ALA A 633 -9.68 -2.93 28.17
C ALA A 633 -8.44 -2.25 27.56
N ILE A 634 -8.35 -0.94 27.63
CA ILE A 634 -7.27 -0.16 27.03
C ILE A 634 -6.52 0.60 28.10
N THR A 635 -5.20 0.46 28.08
CA THR A 635 -4.26 1.21 28.92
C THR A 635 -3.43 2.13 28.04
N ILE A 636 -3.41 3.44 28.35
CA ILE A 636 -2.63 4.43 27.60
C ILE A 636 -1.66 5.10 28.56
N ARG A 637 -0.37 5.11 28.20
CA ARG A 637 0.69 5.77 28.98
C ARG A 637 0.91 7.19 28.46
N GLN A 638 0.29 8.16 29.12
CA GLN A 638 0.36 9.57 28.77
C GLN A 638 0.45 10.43 30.02
N LYS A 639 1.54 11.24 30.13
CA LYS A 639 1.75 12.13 31.29
C LYS A 639 0.79 13.33 31.31
N ALA A 640 0.42 13.84 30.12
CA ALA A 640 -0.54 14.94 30.01
C ALA A 640 -1.93 14.47 30.46
N GLU A 641 -2.62 15.31 31.23
CA GLU A 641 -3.99 15.01 31.61
C GLU A 641 -4.91 15.04 30.40
N ALA A 642 -5.77 14.03 30.31
CA ALA A 642 -6.79 13.95 29.29
C ALA A 642 -8.07 14.59 29.82
N SER A 643 -8.67 15.48 29.04
CA SER A 643 -9.93 16.13 29.36
C SER A 643 -11.14 15.31 28.92
N ARG A 644 -10.97 14.51 27.86
CA ARG A 644 -12.05 13.73 27.26
C ARG A 644 -11.49 12.53 26.49
N LEU A 645 -12.21 11.40 26.58
CA LEU A 645 -12.05 10.25 25.71
C LEU A 645 -13.37 9.96 25.01
N HIS A 646 -13.33 9.77 23.71
CA HIS A 646 -14.51 9.42 22.92
C HIS A 646 -14.15 8.57 21.70
N LEU A 647 -15.13 7.84 21.20
CA LEU A 647 -15.02 7.04 19.97
C LEU A 647 -15.54 7.85 18.78
N GLU A 648 -14.87 7.73 17.65
CA GLU A 648 -15.30 8.25 16.35
C GLU A 648 -15.35 7.13 15.32
N PRO A 649 -16.37 7.07 14.46
CA PRO A 649 -17.36 8.10 14.17
C PRO A 649 -18.63 8.04 15.05
N SER A 650 -18.72 7.14 16.02
CA SER A 650 -19.94 7.00 16.84
C SER A 650 -20.22 8.21 17.75
N GLY A 651 -19.21 9.03 18.04
CA GLY A 651 -19.32 10.17 18.98
C GLY A 651 -19.48 9.76 20.44
N GLN A 652 -19.37 8.47 20.76
CA GLN A 652 -19.59 7.94 22.11
C GLN A 652 -18.51 8.43 23.08
N SER A 653 -18.88 9.16 24.10
CA SER A 653 -17.98 9.52 25.20
C SER A 653 -17.77 8.31 26.13
N LEU A 654 -16.53 8.13 26.58
CA LEU A 654 -16.15 7.04 27.47
C LEU A 654 -15.73 7.56 28.83
N SER A 655 -16.16 6.89 29.90
CA SER A 655 -15.62 7.08 31.23
C SER A 655 -14.23 6.46 31.33
N PHE A 656 -13.29 7.14 31.95
CA PHE A 656 -11.92 6.67 32.12
C PHE A 656 -11.36 7.07 33.48
N GLU A 657 -10.32 6.38 33.90
CA GLU A 657 -9.52 6.73 35.07
C GLU A 657 -8.13 7.15 34.60
N GLN A 658 -7.59 8.22 35.15
CA GLN A 658 -6.20 8.63 34.93
C GLN A 658 -5.48 8.78 36.27
N LYS A 659 -4.40 8.03 36.44
CA LYS A 659 -3.54 8.05 37.61
C LYS A 659 -2.09 7.80 37.21
N ASP A 660 -1.17 8.58 37.78
CA ASP A 660 0.29 8.43 37.58
C ASP A 660 0.73 8.37 36.10
N GLY A 661 0.06 9.12 35.22
CA GLY A 661 0.32 9.15 33.79
C GLY A 661 -0.20 7.92 33.03
N ILE A 662 -1.10 7.15 33.64
CA ILE A 662 -1.75 6.00 33.03
C ILE A 662 -3.25 6.25 32.95
N ILE A 663 -3.80 6.16 31.75
CA ILE A 663 -5.23 6.20 31.48
C ILE A 663 -5.73 4.76 31.32
N ARG A 664 -6.86 4.44 31.98
CA ARG A 664 -7.59 3.17 31.80
C ARG A 664 -9.00 3.46 31.32
N VAL A 665 -9.38 2.81 30.24
CA VAL A 665 -10.69 2.97 29.61
C VAL A 665 -11.18 1.63 29.05
N VAL A 666 -12.48 1.44 28.99
CA VAL A 666 -13.11 0.25 28.39
C VAL A 666 -13.92 0.69 27.17
N VAL A 667 -13.66 0.06 26.03
CA VAL A 667 -14.51 0.15 24.84
C VAL A 667 -15.48 -1.02 24.90
N PRO A 668 -16.80 -0.77 25.02
CA PRO A 668 -17.77 -1.83 25.30
C PRO A 668 -17.87 -2.85 24.16
N LYS A 669 -17.84 -2.37 22.93
CA LYS A 669 -17.94 -3.19 21.71
C LYS A 669 -17.33 -2.47 20.51
N LEU A 670 -16.87 -3.25 19.55
CA LEU A 670 -16.30 -2.80 18.30
C LEU A 670 -16.94 -3.57 17.14
N ALA A 671 -17.63 -2.86 16.24
CA ALA A 671 -18.22 -3.46 15.04
C ALA A 671 -17.13 -3.70 13.97
N ILE A 672 -16.74 -2.69 13.21
CA ILE A 672 -15.70 -2.81 12.17
C ILE A 672 -14.48 -1.97 12.54
N HIS A 673 -14.68 -0.69 12.80
CA HIS A 673 -13.57 0.24 13.06
C HIS A 673 -14.06 1.45 13.84
N GLU A 674 -13.41 1.71 14.97
CA GLU A 674 -13.57 2.90 15.78
C GLU A 674 -12.21 3.55 16.04
N VAL A 675 -12.20 4.86 16.18
CA VAL A 675 -11.01 5.61 16.55
C VAL A 675 -11.23 6.17 17.96
N LEU A 676 -10.49 5.65 18.94
CA LEU A 676 -10.46 6.24 20.28
C LEU A 676 -9.61 7.50 20.26
N VAL A 677 -10.22 8.63 20.48
CA VAL A 677 -9.59 9.97 20.52
C VAL A 677 -9.32 10.37 21.95
N VAL A 678 -8.09 10.76 22.24
CA VAL A 678 -7.62 11.28 23.53
C VAL A 678 -7.38 12.79 23.37
N GLU A 679 -8.15 13.62 24.11
CA GLU A 679 -8.08 15.09 24.08
C GLU A 679 -7.51 15.67 25.35
#